data_90fc75630f31b681eaff417caf63ca36
#
_entry.id   90fc75630f31b681eaff417caf63ca36
#
_cell.length_a   1.000
_cell.length_b   1.000
_cell.length_c   1.000
_cell.angle_alpha   90.00
_cell.angle_beta   90.00
_cell.angle_gamma   90.00
#
_symmetry.space_group_name_H-M   'P 1'
#
loop_
_entity.id
_entity.type
_entity.pdbx_description
1 polymer ?
#
loop_
_entity_poly.entity_id
_entity_poly.type
_entity_poly.pdbx_seq_one_letter_code
_entity_poly.pdbx_strand_id
1 'polypeptide(L)'
;GFMLCSTVAAQQRTLKDAFKNDFMIGAALNRRQIFEEDKRGAAIVRTHFNSITPENILKWALVHPEPNRYDFAAPDRFVEFGEKHGMFVVGHTLVWHNQTPRWVFQDEKGNPVDRETLLKRMREHIFTVVGRYKGRIKGWDVVNEALNQDGTMRQSPWFKIIGEDYLVKAFQFAHEADPNAQLYYNDYDLELPAKRAGGVELIKKLKAAGVPISGVGLQNHNQMEWPSAADEDATITAFENLGLKIHITELDVDVLPRTTKPGADYAVDIPVTPQLNPYVDRLPDAQQLALTMRYTELFKVYIKHRDTIDRITFWGVADGDSWLNNWPMKGRTNYPLLFDRFGRPKPALAAVINLKSGSWFLPVKLTAEQDHRRLLDLLHIAALRPGVNGNDPNAPNAANYDEAKANPYPVLPDPLKLKNGKRVTSAKTWWEQRRPEIVEDFDREVYGRVPANVPPVEWEVIAETREVKYDIPVVSKKIVGHVDNSSYPLVNVDIQLSLTTPANAVGPVPVIMELSFVFPPGFKFPAGVQPDGPSWQARVLAQGWGYASLIPTSVQADNGAGLTQGIIGLVNKGRPRGLDEWGALRAWAWGASRALDYFETDKAVDAKRVGLEGHSRYGKAVLVAMAYDQRFAIAYVSSSGAAGAKLHRRNWGEVVENIASSGEYHWMAGNYLKYAGPLNWNDLPVDAHELIALCAPRPVFIGAGTKEKGDGWVDAKGMFMAAVAAGPVYKLLGKRDLGVSELPEIETELIDGDVAFRQHRGGHTTTPNWPTFLNFASRYLDEPQKGTKSTND
;
A
#
# COMPACT_ATOMS: atom_id res chain seq x y z
N GLY A 1 -3.88 24.21 -36.01
CA GLY A 1 -3.21 24.58 -34.80
C GLY A 1 -3.66 23.62 -33.70
N PHE A 2 -2.85 22.61 -33.39
CA PHE A 2 -3.08 21.75 -32.22
C PHE A 2 -2.66 22.54 -30.97
N MET A 3 -3.61 22.90 -30.14
CA MET A 3 -3.37 23.42 -28.79
C MET A 3 -2.96 22.24 -27.90
N LEU A 4 -1.68 22.10 -27.61
CA LEU A 4 -1.17 21.24 -26.55
C LEU A 4 -1.62 21.81 -25.21
N CYS A 5 -2.68 21.25 -24.63
CA CYS A 5 -3.03 21.49 -23.23
C CYS A 5 -2.03 20.71 -22.38
N SER A 6 -0.93 21.36 -21.98
CA SER A 6 -0.07 20.83 -20.93
C SER A 6 -0.84 20.84 -19.61
N THR A 7 -1.33 19.69 -19.18
CA THR A 7 -1.77 19.49 -17.80
C THR A 7 -0.54 19.60 -16.91
N VAL A 8 -0.36 20.76 -16.28
CA VAL A 8 0.55 20.92 -15.15
C VAL A 8 -0.02 20.04 -14.04
N ALA A 9 0.58 18.88 -13.82
CA ALA A 9 0.33 18.09 -12.62
C ALA A 9 0.60 19.03 -11.44
N ALA A 10 -0.39 19.25 -10.59
CA ALA A 10 -0.22 20.07 -9.39
C ALA A 10 0.90 19.44 -8.56
N GLN A 11 2.04 20.15 -8.48
CA GLN A 11 3.22 19.67 -7.76
C GLN A 11 2.81 19.42 -6.31
N GLN A 12 2.98 18.19 -5.85
CA GLN A 12 2.57 17.79 -4.51
C GLN A 12 3.36 18.60 -3.47
N ARG A 13 2.65 19.24 -2.54
CA ARG A 13 3.24 20.09 -1.51
C ARG A 13 4.13 19.25 -0.60
N THR A 14 5.39 19.65 -0.42
CA THR A 14 6.34 18.96 0.45
C THR A 14 6.23 19.44 1.91
N LEU A 15 6.85 18.72 2.86
CA LEU A 15 6.87 19.16 4.28
C LEU A 15 7.47 20.56 4.42
N LYS A 16 8.67 20.79 3.86
CA LYS A 16 9.33 22.11 3.95
C LYS A 16 8.50 23.24 3.31
N ASP A 17 7.73 22.94 2.25
CA ASP A 17 6.84 23.93 1.62
C ASP A 17 5.60 24.19 2.48
N ALA A 18 5.09 23.18 3.16
CA ALA A 18 3.91 23.28 4.03
C ALA A 18 4.17 24.22 5.21
N PHE A 19 5.39 24.21 5.75
CA PHE A 19 5.79 24.96 6.94
C PHE A 19 6.81 26.07 6.68
N LYS A 20 7.05 26.45 5.42
CA LYS A 20 8.06 27.46 5.03
C LYS A 20 7.96 28.80 5.73
N ASN A 21 6.77 29.15 6.25
CA ASN A 21 6.51 30.41 6.97
C ASN A 21 6.36 30.20 8.49
N ASP A 22 6.63 28.99 8.99
CA ASP A 22 6.46 28.65 10.40
C ASP A 22 7.80 28.26 11.02
N PHE A 23 8.41 27.18 10.54
CA PHE A 23 9.68 26.64 11.04
C PHE A 23 10.35 25.76 9.98
N MET A 24 11.63 25.50 10.15
CA MET A 24 12.34 24.54 9.32
C MET A 24 11.92 23.11 9.66
N ILE A 25 11.93 22.24 8.64
CA ILE A 25 11.73 20.80 8.83
C ILE A 25 13.04 20.09 8.53
N GLY A 26 13.52 19.33 9.52
CA GLY A 26 14.79 18.61 9.46
C GLY A 26 14.64 17.10 9.60
N ALA A 27 15.73 16.39 9.28
CA ALA A 27 15.89 14.97 9.53
C ALA A 27 17.28 14.65 10.06
N ALA A 28 17.38 13.68 10.98
CA ALA A 28 18.63 13.06 11.35
C ALA A 28 19.08 12.10 10.25
N LEU A 29 20.34 12.21 9.81
CA LEU A 29 20.90 11.41 8.73
C LEU A 29 21.93 10.41 9.24
N ASN A 30 21.81 9.18 8.79
CA ASN A 30 22.83 8.17 8.96
C ASN A 30 23.84 8.19 7.80
N ARG A 31 24.90 7.37 7.89
CA ARG A 31 25.96 7.30 6.89
C ARG A 31 25.44 6.97 5.48
N ARG A 32 24.44 6.08 5.34
CA ARG A 32 23.94 5.61 4.05
C ARG A 32 23.27 6.73 3.24
N GLN A 33 22.51 7.62 3.90
CA GLN A 33 21.93 8.79 3.24
C GLN A 33 22.99 9.83 2.90
N ILE A 34 23.94 10.07 3.79
CA ILE A 34 25.04 11.06 3.59
C ILE A 34 25.91 10.68 2.39
N PHE A 35 26.22 9.40 2.23
CA PHE A 35 27.01 8.90 1.10
C PHE A 35 26.15 8.56 -0.13
N GLU A 36 24.85 8.82 -0.08
CA GLU A 36 23.86 8.51 -1.12
C GLU A 36 23.85 7.01 -1.54
N GLU A 37 24.27 6.12 -0.64
CA GLU A 37 24.13 4.66 -0.76
C GLU A 37 22.65 4.27 -0.70
N ASP A 38 21.89 4.91 0.18
CA ASP A 38 20.43 4.89 0.19
C ASP A 38 19.89 6.01 -0.70
N LYS A 39 19.72 5.70 -1.98
CA LYS A 39 19.25 6.69 -2.98
C LYS A 39 17.84 7.18 -2.69
N ARG A 40 16.98 6.31 -2.15
CA ARG A 40 15.57 6.64 -1.83
C ARG A 40 15.51 7.57 -0.64
N GLY A 41 16.17 7.24 0.46
CA GLY A 41 16.27 8.10 1.64
C GLY A 41 16.87 9.46 1.31
N ALA A 42 17.96 9.50 0.53
CA ALA A 42 18.55 10.75 0.07
C ALA A 42 17.60 11.59 -0.79
N ALA A 43 16.76 10.97 -1.63
CA ALA A 43 15.73 11.66 -2.41
C ALA A 43 14.64 12.26 -1.51
N ILE A 44 14.16 11.52 -0.50
CA ILE A 44 13.20 12.01 0.50
C ILE A 44 13.78 13.24 1.22
N VAL A 45 15.06 13.17 1.65
CA VAL A 45 15.74 14.28 2.33
C VAL A 45 15.71 15.53 1.46
N ARG A 46 16.14 15.45 0.22
CA ARG A 46 16.15 16.59 -0.71
C ARG A 46 14.76 17.18 -0.97
N THR A 47 13.74 16.32 -1.00
CA THR A 47 12.37 16.72 -1.33
C THR A 47 11.67 17.39 -0.14
N HIS A 48 11.75 16.81 1.06
CA HIS A 48 10.89 17.16 2.17
C HIS A 48 11.55 18.00 3.25
N PHE A 49 12.90 18.03 3.32
CA PHE A 49 13.62 18.66 4.42
C PHE A 49 14.47 19.85 3.96
N ASN A 50 14.68 20.81 4.85
CA ASN A 50 15.55 22.00 4.66
C ASN A 50 16.53 22.19 5.82
N SER A 51 16.59 21.22 6.76
CA SER A 51 17.58 21.14 7.83
C SER A 51 18.05 19.70 7.99
N ILE A 52 19.28 19.50 8.43
CA ILE A 52 19.85 18.17 8.70
C ILE A 52 20.67 18.16 9.98
N THR A 53 20.60 17.03 10.71
CA THR A 53 21.38 16.72 11.90
C THR A 53 22.08 15.38 11.71
N PRO A 54 23.34 15.18 12.12
CA PRO A 54 24.01 13.88 11.99
C PRO A 54 23.56 12.97 13.12
N GLU A 55 23.09 11.77 12.82
CA GLU A 55 22.63 10.82 13.84
C GLU A 55 23.77 10.44 14.81
N ASN A 56 24.97 10.11 14.30
CA ASN A 56 26.07 9.61 15.10
C ASN A 56 27.45 10.21 14.78
N ILE A 57 27.73 10.56 13.53
CA ILE A 57 29.10 10.78 13.03
C ILE A 57 29.87 11.96 13.67
N LEU A 58 29.18 12.91 14.30
CA LEU A 58 29.80 14.01 15.03
C LEU A 58 29.85 13.77 16.55
N LYS A 59 29.36 12.62 17.05
CA LYS A 59 29.52 12.23 18.44
C LYS A 59 30.99 11.93 18.75
N TRP A 60 31.45 12.30 19.93
CA TRP A 60 32.87 12.25 20.28
C TRP A 60 33.56 10.92 19.97
N ALA A 61 32.90 9.78 20.28
CA ALA A 61 33.49 8.45 20.06
C ALA A 61 33.77 8.14 18.58
N LEU A 62 33.09 8.81 17.63
CA LEU A 62 33.31 8.62 16.21
C LEU A 62 34.23 9.67 15.59
N VAL A 63 34.03 10.95 15.93
CA VAL A 63 34.86 12.03 15.35
C VAL A 63 36.23 12.18 16.01
N HIS A 64 36.37 11.79 17.29
CA HIS A 64 37.64 11.88 18.08
C HIS A 64 37.80 10.64 18.95
N PRO A 65 38.01 9.45 18.36
CA PRO A 65 38.05 8.18 19.08
C PRO A 65 39.29 7.99 19.99
N GLU A 66 40.41 8.62 19.65
CA GLU A 66 41.71 8.50 20.36
C GLU A 66 42.34 9.88 20.55
N PRO A 67 43.22 10.08 21.56
CA PRO A 67 43.73 11.40 21.97
C PRO A 67 44.28 12.28 20.83
N ASN A 68 44.87 11.70 19.83
CA ASN A 68 45.51 12.43 18.71
C ASN A 68 44.94 12.07 17.36
N ARG A 69 43.74 11.47 17.31
CA ARG A 69 43.13 11.00 16.08
C ARG A 69 41.71 11.54 15.92
N TYR A 70 41.54 12.34 14.89
CA TYR A 70 40.22 12.77 14.45
C TYR A 70 39.85 12.07 13.13
N ASP A 71 38.58 11.67 13.00
CA ASP A 71 38.01 11.16 11.78
C ASP A 71 36.92 12.10 11.26
N PHE A 72 37.29 12.91 10.29
CA PHE A 72 36.41 13.89 9.69
C PHE A 72 35.82 13.44 8.35
N ALA A 73 36.13 12.23 7.85
CA ALA A 73 35.70 11.82 6.51
C ALA A 73 34.16 11.82 6.36
N ALA A 74 33.43 11.23 7.31
CA ALA A 74 31.98 11.24 7.29
C ALA A 74 31.38 12.60 7.69
N PRO A 75 31.88 13.31 8.72
CA PRO A 75 31.44 14.68 9.02
C PRO A 75 31.63 15.68 7.88
N ASP A 76 32.75 15.64 7.16
CA ASP A 76 32.99 16.49 5.98
C ASP A 76 31.93 16.25 4.92
N ARG A 77 31.67 14.98 4.60
CA ARG A 77 30.65 14.59 3.62
C ARG A 77 29.25 15.02 4.02
N PHE A 78 28.93 14.97 5.31
CA PHE A 78 27.64 15.44 5.85
C PHE A 78 27.46 16.96 5.65
N VAL A 79 28.50 17.74 5.98
CA VAL A 79 28.45 19.19 5.79
C VAL A 79 28.36 19.55 4.33
N GLU A 80 29.15 18.90 3.46
CA GLU A 80 29.08 19.08 2.00
C GLU A 80 27.70 18.75 1.44
N PHE A 81 27.07 17.68 1.94
CA PHE A 81 25.70 17.33 1.55
C PHE A 81 24.71 18.44 1.89
N GLY A 82 24.79 19.01 3.10
CA GLY A 82 23.94 20.12 3.51
C GLY A 82 24.16 21.37 2.68
N GLU A 83 25.39 21.75 2.43
CA GLU A 83 25.77 22.90 1.60
C GLU A 83 25.30 22.75 0.16
N LYS A 84 25.55 21.58 -0.44
CA LYS A 84 25.13 21.25 -1.83
C LYS A 84 23.63 21.41 -2.02
N HIS A 85 22.84 21.15 -0.99
CA HIS A 85 21.37 21.20 -1.07
C HIS A 85 20.75 22.42 -0.37
N GLY A 86 21.56 23.40 0.08
CA GLY A 86 21.10 24.64 0.70
C GLY A 86 20.38 24.40 2.03
N MET A 87 20.79 23.41 2.82
CA MET A 87 20.14 23.01 4.06
C MET A 87 20.81 23.68 5.29
N PHE A 88 20.04 23.92 6.34
CA PHE A 88 20.55 24.32 7.64
C PHE A 88 21.22 23.11 8.29
N VAL A 89 22.52 23.20 8.57
CA VAL A 89 23.31 22.10 9.13
C VAL A 89 23.47 22.28 10.63
N VAL A 90 23.11 21.25 11.39
CA VAL A 90 23.24 21.18 12.84
C VAL A 90 24.36 20.22 13.23
N GLY A 91 25.19 20.58 14.19
CA GLY A 91 26.19 19.71 14.80
C GLY A 91 25.63 19.06 16.07
N HIS A 92 25.65 17.73 16.14
CA HIS A 92 25.20 16.95 17.27
C HIS A 92 26.27 15.91 17.62
N THR A 93 26.84 15.91 18.78
CA THR A 93 26.82 16.82 19.91
C THR A 93 28.26 16.98 20.50
N LEU A 94 28.57 18.12 21.08
CA LEU A 94 29.94 18.39 21.53
C LEU A 94 30.26 17.76 22.88
N VAL A 95 29.39 17.87 23.87
CA VAL A 95 29.57 17.32 25.24
C VAL A 95 28.36 16.47 25.63
N TRP A 96 28.61 15.18 25.83
CA TRP A 96 27.63 14.21 26.27
C TRP A 96 28.25 13.17 27.18
N HIS A 97 27.49 12.61 28.11
CA HIS A 97 27.96 11.57 29.02
C HIS A 97 28.04 10.19 28.36
N ASN A 98 27.35 10.01 27.26
CA ASN A 98 27.33 8.79 26.47
C ASN A 98 28.14 8.96 25.16
N GLN A 99 28.52 7.90 24.50
CA GLN A 99 29.32 7.87 23.27
C GLN A 99 30.55 8.83 23.34
N THR A 100 31.16 9.00 24.54
CA THR A 100 32.42 9.69 24.79
C THR A 100 33.47 8.65 25.20
N PRO A 101 34.65 8.60 24.53
CA PRO A 101 35.66 7.57 24.82
C PRO A 101 36.20 7.65 26.24
N ARG A 102 36.58 6.53 26.83
CA ARG A 102 37.10 6.46 28.21
C ARG A 102 38.33 7.32 28.41
N TRP A 103 39.20 7.41 27.41
CA TRP A 103 40.42 8.22 27.48
C TRP A 103 40.16 9.70 27.80
N VAL A 104 38.97 10.20 27.50
CA VAL A 104 38.58 11.59 27.81
C VAL A 104 38.57 11.82 29.32
N PHE A 105 38.12 10.83 30.09
CA PHE A 105 37.92 10.90 31.53
C PHE A 105 39.01 10.24 32.35
N GLN A 106 39.91 9.48 31.72
CA GLN A 106 40.89 8.63 32.40
C GLN A 106 42.31 8.90 31.87
N ASP A 107 43.31 8.69 32.75
CA ASP A 107 44.69 8.62 32.38
C ASP A 107 45.06 7.23 31.78
N GLU A 108 46.33 7.04 31.39
CA GLU A 108 46.82 5.76 30.84
C GLU A 108 46.71 4.56 31.81
N LYS A 109 46.56 4.83 33.11
CA LYS A 109 46.40 3.81 34.14
C LYS A 109 44.92 3.53 34.45
N GLY A 110 43.99 4.24 33.80
CA GLY A 110 42.58 4.11 34.05
C GLY A 110 42.02 4.92 35.22
N ASN A 111 42.82 5.79 35.85
CA ASN A 111 42.37 6.66 36.94
C ASN A 111 41.66 7.90 36.35
N PRO A 112 40.66 8.46 37.04
CA PRO A 112 40.07 9.73 36.64
C PRO A 112 41.13 10.83 36.53
N VAL A 113 41.06 11.60 35.45
CA VAL A 113 41.92 12.79 35.28
C VAL A 113 41.46 13.92 36.18
N ASP A 114 42.35 14.88 36.43
CA ASP A 114 41.98 16.09 37.18
C ASP A 114 41.12 17.06 36.32
N ARG A 115 40.56 18.03 37.03
CA ARG A 115 39.69 19.05 36.47
C ARG A 115 40.36 19.82 35.29
N GLU A 116 41.59 20.26 35.47
CA GLU A 116 42.30 21.08 34.48
C GLU A 116 42.61 20.27 33.20
N THR A 117 43.00 19.03 33.38
CA THR A 117 43.19 18.09 32.25
C THR A 117 41.89 17.86 31.46
N LEU A 118 40.75 17.66 32.15
CA LEU A 118 39.48 17.43 31.51
C LEU A 118 38.97 18.69 30.77
N LEU A 119 39.10 19.86 31.40
CA LEU A 119 38.77 21.14 30.76
C LEU A 119 39.64 21.41 29.52
N LYS A 120 40.94 21.10 29.58
CA LYS A 120 41.81 21.18 28.40
C LYS A 120 41.34 20.27 27.29
N ARG A 121 41.06 18.99 27.54
CA ARG A 121 40.57 18.03 26.56
C ARG A 121 39.23 18.48 25.93
N MET A 122 38.32 18.98 26.77
CA MET A 122 37.03 19.53 26.29
C MET A 122 37.26 20.72 25.37
N ARG A 123 38.13 21.66 25.75
CA ARG A 123 38.44 22.84 24.93
C ARG A 123 39.09 22.46 23.60
N GLU A 124 40.07 21.60 23.62
CA GLU A 124 40.78 21.13 22.43
C GLU A 124 39.81 20.44 21.45
N HIS A 125 38.93 19.58 21.96
CA HIS A 125 37.93 18.92 21.14
C HIS A 125 36.98 19.93 20.50
N ILE A 126 36.37 20.80 21.30
CA ILE A 126 35.41 21.80 20.81
C ILE A 126 36.07 22.72 19.79
N PHE A 127 37.26 23.24 20.07
CA PHE A 127 37.99 24.13 19.14
C PHE A 127 38.33 23.42 17.82
N THR A 128 38.69 22.16 17.88
CA THR A 128 39.05 21.40 16.66
C THR A 128 37.79 21.11 15.83
N VAL A 129 36.71 20.63 16.44
CA VAL A 129 35.51 20.21 15.75
C VAL A 129 34.72 21.44 15.28
N VAL A 130 34.40 22.38 16.15
CA VAL A 130 33.66 23.60 15.79
C VAL A 130 34.49 24.47 14.85
N GLY A 131 35.79 24.63 15.11
CA GLY A 131 36.69 25.42 14.29
C GLY A 131 36.81 24.91 12.87
N ARG A 132 36.81 23.57 12.66
CA ARG A 132 36.79 22.97 11.30
C ARG A 132 35.55 23.37 10.49
N TYR A 133 34.41 23.47 11.15
CA TYR A 133 33.12 23.75 10.49
C TYR A 133 32.61 25.17 10.74
N LYS A 134 33.50 26.06 11.18
CA LYS A 134 33.16 27.45 11.47
C LYS A 134 32.43 28.09 10.29
N GLY A 135 31.23 28.64 10.55
CA GLY A 135 30.34 29.27 9.56
C GLY A 135 29.62 28.32 8.60
N ARG A 136 30.01 27.03 8.60
CA ARG A 136 29.39 25.97 7.77
C ARG A 136 28.27 25.22 8.52
N ILE A 137 28.55 24.77 9.73
CA ILE A 137 27.53 24.29 10.70
C ILE A 137 26.93 25.55 11.37
N LYS A 138 25.61 25.65 11.33
CA LYS A 138 24.90 26.86 11.74
C LYS A 138 24.47 26.85 13.20
N GLY A 139 24.34 25.67 13.78
CA GLY A 139 23.96 25.52 15.18
C GLY A 139 24.54 24.22 15.78
N TRP A 140 24.82 24.21 17.08
CA TRP A 140 25.43 23.10 17.80
C TRP A 140 24.62 22.73 19.04
N ASP A 141 24.33 21.46 19.22
CA ASP A 141 23.97 20.88 20.51
C ASP A 141 25.26 20.82 21.36
N VAL A 142 25.47 21.85 22.20
CA VAL A 142 26.70 21.99 22.93
C VAL A 142 26.78 21.01 24.07
N VAL A 143 25.71 20.90 24.86
CA VAL A 143 25.58 19.91 25.93
C VAL A 143 24.29 19.15 25.77
N ASN A 144 24.43 17.82 25.82
CA ASN A 144 23.33 16.87 25.68
C ASN A 144 23.06 16.13 26.99
N GLU A 145 21.81 16.12 27.46
CA GLU A 145 21.29 15.28 28.56
C GLU A 145 22.00 15.44 29.92
N ALA A 146 22.05 16.66 30.41
CA ALA A 146 22.71 16.95 31.69
C ALA A 146 21.82 16.67 32.91
N LEU A 147 20.51 16.39 32.74
CA LEU A 147 19.55 16.24 33.83
C LEU A 147 19.09 14.80 34.00
N ASN A 148 18.80 14.42 35.24
CA ASN A 148 18.03 13.23 35.59
C ASN A 148 16.51 13.49 35.42
N GLN A 149 15.69 12.44 35.51
CA GLN A 149 14.24 12.51 35.40
C GLN A 149 13.57 13.37 36.50
N ASP A 150 14.18 13.46 37.66
CA ASP A 150 13.72 14.28 38.78
C ASP A 150 14.16 15.76 38.69
N GLY A 151 14.82 16.13 37.57
CA GLY A 151 15.30 17.49 37.35
C GLY A 151 16.64 17.84 38.02
N THR A 152 17.27 16.91 38.73
CA THR A 152 18.60 17.10 39.32
C THR A 152 19.70 16.92 38.29
N MET A 153 20.88 17.49 38.54
CA MET A 153 22.05 17.32 37.69
C MET A 153 22.53 15.88 37.65
N ARG A 154 22.66 15.33 36.44
CA ARG A 154 23.19 13.99 36.17
C ARG A 154 24.63 13.88 36.68
N GLN A 155 24.91 12.87 37.50
CA GLN A 155 26.25 12.60 38.09
C GLN A 155 27.16 11.92 37.03
N SER A 156 27.29 12.58 35.88
CA SER A 156 28.15 12.15 34.77
C SER A 156 29.64 12.32 35.11
N PRO A 157 30.58 11.70 34.40
CA PRO A 157 32.01 11.96 34.57
C PRO A 157 32.37 13.46 34.42
N TRP A 158 31.69 14.18 33.53
CA TRP A 158 31.83 15.63 33.38
C TRP A 158 31.53 16.38 34.68
N PHE A 159 30.39 16.07 35.30
CA PHE A 159 29.97 16.70 36.53
C PHE A 159 30.86 16.32 37.70
N LYS A 160 31.22 15.02 37.81
CA LYS A 160 32.03 14.54 38.95
C LYS A 160 33.43 15.11 38.97
N ILE A 161 34.03 15.34 37.81
CA ILE A 161 35.41 15.81 37.68
C ILE A 161 35.47 17.34 37.64
N ILE A 162 34.61 18.00 36.88
CA ILE A 162 34.65 19.46 36.70
C ILE A 162 33.74 20.21 37.69
N GLY A 163 32.57 19.64 38.00
CA GLY A 163 31.50 20.32 38.71
C GLY A 163 30.45 20.89 37.75
N GLU A 164 29.42 21.56 38.25
CA GLU A 164 28.29 22.09 37.49
C GLU A 164 28.73 23.07 36.39
N ASP A 165 29.81 23.78 36.59
CA ASP A 165 30.33 24.78 35.64
C ASP A 165 30.88 24.19 34.33
N TYR A 166 30.95 22.85 34.19
CA TYR A 166 31.33 22.23 32.90
C TYR A 166 30.39 22.68 31.77
N LEU A 167 29.12 22.94 32.09
CA LEU A 167 28.13 23.44 31.11
C LEU A 167 28.53 24.85 30.63
N VAL A 168 28.78 25.74 31.57
CA VAL A 168 29.22 27.12 31.26
C VAL A 168 30.49 27.11 30.40
N LYS A 169 31.49 26.25 30.77
CA LYS A 169 32.74 26.12 30.00
C LYS A 169 32.55 25.58 28.61
N ALA A 170 31.68 24.57 28.43
CA ALA A 170 31.39 24.00 27.12
C ALA A 170 30.81 25.08 26.18
N PHE A 171 29.82 25.85 26.64
CA PHE A 171 29.22 26.92 25.85
C PHE A 171 30.20 28.07 25.55
N GLN A 172 31.03 28.45 26.56
CA GLN A 172 32.09 29.46 26.34
C GLN A 172 33.06 29.00 25.26
N PHE A 173 33.55 27.76 25.31
CA PHE A 173 34.49 27.23 24.33
C PHE A 173 33.86 27.12 22.93
N ALA A 174 32.60 26.72 22.83
CA ALA A 174 31.89 26.66 21.57
C ALA A 174 31.74 28.07 20.95
N HIS A 175 31.35 29.06 21.75
CA HIS A 175 31.27 30.44 21.30
C HIS A 175 32.60 31.04 20.89
N GLU A 176 33.67 30.80 21.65
CA GLU A 176 35.02 31.24 21.29
C GLU A 176 35.46 30.63 19.94
N ALA A 177 35.12 29.35 19.67
CA ALA A 177 35.48 28.68 18.44
C ALA A 177 34.69 29.21 17.22
N ASP A 178 33.37 29.44 17.38
CA ASP A 178 32.51 30.09 16.39
C ASP A 178 31.48 31.03 17.02
N PRO A 179 31.77 32.34 17.11
CA PRO A 179 30.87 33.33 17.71
C PRO A 179 29.55 33.50 16.96
N ASN A 180 29.41 33.02 15.70
CA ASN A 180 28.25 33.18 14.88
C ASN A 180 27.33 31.95 14.89
N ALA A 181 27.78 30.82 15.42
CA ALA A 181 26.96 29.62 15.54
C ALA A 181 25.90 29.78 16.63
N GLN A 182 24.71 29.25 16.36
CA GLN A 182 23.68 29.11 17.38
C GLN A 182 24.04 27.97 18.33
N LEU A 183 23.88 28.17 19.65
CA LEU A 183 24.29 27.22 20.66
C LEU A 183 23.10 26.75 21.47
N TYR A 184 22.93 25.41 21.60
CA TYR A 184 21.77 24.80 22.21
C TYR A 184 22.11 23.89 23.38
N TYR A 185 21.24 23.86 24.37
CA TYR A 185 21.11 22.75 25.33
C TYR A 185 20.05 21.78 24.81
N ASN A 186 20.33 20.48 24.73
CA ASN A 186 19.43 19.44 24.22
C ASN A 186 19.18 18.35 25.28
N ASP A 187 17.90 17.98 25.51
CA ASP A 187 17.56 16.93 26.46
C ASP A 187 16.22 16.24 26.10
N TYR A 188 16.05 15.01 26.57
CA TYR A 188 14.85 14.22 26.44
C TYR A 188 13.94 14.34 27.67
N ASP A 189 12.66 13.93 27.52
CA ASP A 189 11.66 13.88 28.61
C ASP A 189 11.53 15.20 29.43
N LEU A 190 11.84 16.36 28.83
CA LEU A 190 11.61 17.66 29.48
C LEU A 190 10.10 17.94 29.66
N GLU A 191 9.24 17.12 29.12
CA GLU A 191 7.80 17.12 29.33
C GLU A 191 7.39 16.62 30.70
N LEU A 192 8.27 15.91 31.42
CA LEU A 192 8.08 15.57 32.84
C LEU A 192 8.14 16.82 33.70
N PRO A 193 7.14 17.10 34.55
CA PRO A 193 7.09 18.35 35.33
C PRO A 193 8.35 18.63 36.17
N ALA A 194 8.91 17.61 36.79
CA ALA A 194 10.12 17.78 37.64
C ALA A 194 11.35 18.09 36.76
N LYS A 195 11.56 17.35 35.66
CA LYS A 195 12.67 17.56 34.72
C LYS A 195 12.55 18.88 34.00
N ARG A 196 11.33 19.28 33.58
CA ARG A 196 11.07 20.61 33.03
C ARG A 196 11.45 21.73 34.01
N ALA A 197 11.07 21.62 35.27
CA ALA A 197 11.45 22.59 36.30
C ALA A 197 12.97 22.69 36.47
N GLY A 198 13.65 21.54 36.51
CA GLY A 198 15.12 21.48 36.56
C GLY A 198 15.78 22.11 35.31
N GLY A 199 15.20 21.86 34.13
CA GLY A 199 15.66 22.46 32.85
C GLY A 199 15.52 24.00 32.88
N VAL A 200 14.38 24.50 33.33
CA VAL A 200 14.17 25.96 33.48
C VAL A 200 15.20 26.59 34.39
N GLU A 201 15.46 25.99 35.54
CA GLU A 201 16.49 26.49 36.50
C GLU A 201 17.91 26.38 35.89
N LEU A 202 18.24 25.31 35.19
CA LEU A 202 19.52 25.18 34.48
C LEU A 202 19.72 26.32 33.48
N ILE A 203 18.73 26.58 32.66
CA ILE A 203 18.81 27.66 31.65
C ILE A 203 18.93 29.04 32.32
N LYS A 204 18.18 29.31 33.40
CA LYS A 204 18.36 30.56 34.18
C LYS A 204 19.79 30.73 34.69
N LYS A 205 20.40 29.67 35.23
CA LYS A 205 21.79 29.69 35.69
C LYS A 205 22.76 29.98 34.53
N LEU A 206 22.60 29.32 33.38
CA LEU A 206 23.43 29.57 32.19
C LEU A 206 23.32 31.04 31.72
N LYS A 207 22.11 31.57 31.67
CA LYS A 207 21.90 32.99 31.32
C LYS A 207 22.50 33.94 32.33
N ALA A 208 22.35 33.67 33.63
CA ALA A 208 22.95 34.46 34.71
C ALA A 208 24.49 34.44 34.66
N ALA A 209 25.10 33.34 34.21
CA ALA A 209 26.54 33.23 33.99
C ALA A 209 27.03 33.90 32.69
N GLY A 210 26.13 34.57 31.92
CA GLY A 210 26.46 35.24 30.68
C GLY A 210 26.74 34.31 29.51
N VAL A 211 26.24 33.08 29.53
CA VAL A 211 26.41 32.10 28.46
C VAL A 211 25.58 32.50 27.25
N PRO A 212 26.18 32.50 26.05
CA PRO A 212 25.48 32.86 24.80
C PRO A 212 24.64 31.68 24.28
N ILE A 213 23.63 31.27 25.10
CA ILE A 213 22.69 30.22 24.71
C ILE A 213 21.61 30.78 23.77
N SER A 214 21.42 30.16 22.61
CA SER A 214 20.47 30.57 21.57
C SER A 214 19.13 29.88 21.72
N GLY A 215 19.09 28.64 22.20
CA GLY A 215 17.84 27.86 22.27
C GLY A 215 17.97 26.62 23.13
N VAL A 216 16.81 25.96 23.28
CA VAL A 216 16.66 24.67 23.96
C VAL A 216 16.12 23.65 22.94
N GLY A 217 16.78 22.50 22.89
CA GLY A 217 16.35 21.32 22.17
C GLY A 217 15.48 20.42 23.05
N LEU A 218 14.28 20.13 22.58
CA LEU A 218 13.38 19.11 23.11
C LEU A 218 13.51 17.91 22.18
N GLN A 219 14.04 16.78 22.68
CA GLN A 219 14.28 15.62 21.82
C GLN A 219 12.98 15.04 21.24
N ASN A 220 11.92 14.98 22.05
CA ASN A 220 10.60 14.49 21.62
C ASN A 220 10.62 13.06 21.06
N HIS A 221 11.31 12.14 21.77
CA HIS A 221 11.16 10.71 21.57
C HIS A 221 9.83 10.25 22.16
N ASN A 222 8.76 10.50 21.43
CA ASN A 222 7.39 10.34 21.92
C ASN A 222 6.90 8.89 21.86
N GLN A 223 5.81 8.64 22.58
CA GLN A 223 5.00 7.43 22.49
C GLN A 223 3.61 7.79 21.96
N MET A 224 2.79 6.78 21.70
CA MET A 224 1.42 7.00 21.20
C MET A 224 0.56 7.85 22.14
N GLU A 225 0.76 7.70 23.45
CA GLU A 225 -0.07 8.37 24.47
C GLU A 225 0.71 9.35 25.35
N TRP A 226 2.05 9.39 25.23
CA TRP A 226 2.90 10.23 26.05
C TRP A 226 4.01 10.91 25.22
N PRO A 227 4.38 12.18 25.52
CA PRO A 227 3.70 13.12 26.43
C PRO A 227 2.32 13.50 25.91
N SER A 228 1.42 13.99 26.77
CA SER A 228 0.15 14.55 26.28
C SER A 228 0.40 15.87 25.52
N ALA A 229 -0.52 16.28 24.67
CA ALA A 229 -0.45 17.60 24.00
C ALA A 229 -0.39 18.75 25.01
N ALA A 230 -0.98 18.60 26.18
CA ALA A 230 -0.93 19.57 27.26
C ALA A 230 0.44 19.64 27.93
N ASP A 231 1.12 18.51 28.12
CA ASP A 231 2.48 18.48 28.67
C ASP A 231 3.48 19.08 27.69
N GLU A 232 3.33 18.78 26.40
CA GLU A 232 4.11 19.36 25.29
C GLU A 232 3.96 20.90 25.28
N ASP A 233 2.71 21.37 25.26
CA ASP A 233 2.37 22.81 25.29
C ASP A 233 2.95 23.52 26.52
N ALA A 234 2.84 22.90 27.71
CA ALA A 234 3.39 23.44 28.95
C ALA A 234 4.92 23.51 28.93
N THR A 235 5.57 22.52 28.30
CA THR A 235 7.04 22.47 28.18
C THR A 235 7.53 23.59 27.25
N ILE A 236 6.98 23.71 26.07
CA ILE A 236 7.35 24.77 25.14
C ILE A 236 7.12 26.14 25.78
N THR A 237 5.95 26.37 26.41
CA THR A 237 5.63 27.61 27.12
C THR A 237 6.63 27.94 28.23
N ALA A 238 7.09 26.96 29.00
CA ALA A 238 8.04 27.17 30.08
C ALA A 238 9.39 27.72 29.60
N PHE A 239 9.90 27.21 28.47
CA PHE A 239 11.16 27.69 27.88
C PHE A 239 10.97 28.95 27.02
N GLU A 240 9.83 29.11 26.36
CA GLU A 240 9.44 30.33 25.65
C GLU A 240 9.48 31.55 26.57
N ASN A 241 8.96 31.42 27.79
CA ASN A 241 8.98 32.45 28.82
C ASN A 241 10.40 32.87 29.27
N LEU A 242 11.44 32.12 28.91
CA LEU A 242 12.83 32.49 29.12
C LEU A 242 13.42 33.33 27.98
N GLY A 243 12.63 33.59 26.91
CA GLY A 243 13.05 34.33 25.73
C GLY A 243 14.04 33.57 24.83
N LEU A 244 13.97 32.26 24.80
CA LEU A 244 14.81 31.39 23.97
C LEU A 244 14.02 30.78 22.82
N LYS A 245 14.72 30.47 21.74
CA LYS A 245 14.15 29.64 20.67
C LYS A 245 14.05 28.17 21.10
N ILE A 246 13.06 27.50 20.57
CA ILE A 246 12.79 26.08 20.81
C ILE A 246 13.04 25.29 19.53
N HIS A 247 13.70 24.16 19.69
CA HIS A 247 13.94 23.20 18.62
C HIS A 247 13.38 21.85 19.04
N ILE A 248 12.50 21.26 18.23
CA ILE A 248 12.15 19.84 18.35
C ILE A 248 13.25 19.09 17.61
N THR A 249 14.10 18.38 18.34
CA THR A 249 15.40 17.95 17.80
C THR A 249 15.45 16.51 17.32
N GLU A 250 14.61 15.63 17.85
CA GLU A 250 14.74 14.19 17.65
C GLU A 250 13.36 13.49 17.53
N LEU A 251 12.40 14.17 16.89
CA LEU A 251 11.00 13.75 16.84
C LEU A 251 10.84 12.37 16.23
N ASP A 252 10.32 11.45 16.99
CA ASP A 252 9.75 10.19 16.56
C ASP A 252 8.58 9.78 17.49
N VAL A 253 7.78 8.78 17.05
CA VAL A 253 6.65 8.27 17.85
C VAL A 253 6.75 6.74 17.91
N ASP A 254 7.21 6.20 19.03
CA ASP A 254 7.26 4.75 19.27
C ASP A 254 5.84 4.16 19.27
N VAL A 255 5.54 3.33 18.29
CA VAL A 255 4.22 2.69 18.08
C VAL A 255 4.11 1.39 18.87
N LEU A 256 5.24 0.82 19.29
CA LEU A 256 5.28 -0.49 19.92
C LEU A 256 5.15 -0.38 21.45
N PRO A 257 4.58 -1.42 22.11
CA PRO A 257 4.53 -1.49 23.57
C PRO A 257 5.92 -1.40 24.21
N ARG A 258 6.01 -0.74 25.35
CA ARG A 258 7.21 -0.64 26.18
C ARG A 258 7.01 -1.36 27.51
N THR A 259 8.11 -1.86 28.11
CA THR A 259 8.10 -2.46 29.44
C THR A 259 8.28 -1.43 30.55
N THR A 260 8.77 -0.23 30.19
CA THR A 260 9.07 0.85 31.13
C THR A 260 8.05 1.96 31.03
N LYS A 261 7.73 2.58 32.17
CA LYS A 261 6.92 3.80 32.24
C LYS A 261 7.67 4.96 31.56
N PRO A 262 6.94 5.99 31.06
CA PRO A 262 7.54 7.24 30.62
C PRO A 262 8.49 7.79 31.70
N GLY A 263 9.66 8.28 31.32
CA GLY A 263 10.66 8.82 32.25
C GLY A 263 11.55 7.81 32.94
N ALA A 264 11.47 6.52 32.62
CA ALA A 264 12.45 5.55 33.13
C ALA A 264 13.68 5.51 32.22
N ASP A 265 14.88 5.47 32.79
CA ASP A 265 16.09 5.18 32.01
C ASP A 265 15.94 3.81 31.31
N TYR A 266 16.29 3.78 30.03
CA TYR A 266 16.13 2.57 29.25
C TYR A 266 17.11 1.49 29.66
N ALA A 267 16.58 0.33 30.09
CA ALA A 267 17.41 -0.84 30.34
C ALA A 267 17.93 -1.41 29.01
N VAL A 268 19.21 -1.70 28.95
CA VAL A 268 19.86 -2.38 27.82
C VAL A 268 19.53 -3.87 27.89
N ASP A 269 19.28 -4.52 26.76
CA ASP A 269 19.08 -5.97 26.60
C ASP A 269 17.77 -6.57 27.14
N ILE A 270 16.63 -5.89 26.93
CA ILE A 270 15.32 -6.51 27.14
C ILE A 270 15.04 -7.48 25.96
N PRO A 271 14.78 -8.78 26.25
CA PRO A 271 14.44 -9.72 25.20
C PRO A 271 13.14 -9.35 24.48
N VAL A 272 13.16 -9.37 23.17
CA VAL A 272 11.97 -9.12 22.36
C VAL A 272 11.03 -10.30 22.45
N THR A 273 9.78 -10.04 22.81
CA THR A 273 8.69 -11.02 22.83
C THR A 273 7.64 -10.64 21.78
N PRO A 274 6.76 -11.56 21.33
CA PRO A 274 5.67 -11.23 20.40
C PRO A 274 4.77 -10.09 20.93
N GLN A 275 4.59 -9.96 22.24
CA GLN A 275 3.81 -8.89 22.87
C GLN A 275 4.49 -7.52 22.74
N LEU A 276 5.83 -7.49 22.70
CA LEU A 276 6.64 -6.27 22.56
C LEU A 276 6.98 -5.94 21.10
N ASN A 277 6.67 -6.83 20.16
CA ASN A 277 6.84 -6.64 18.74
C ASN A 277 5.65 -7.25 17.96
N PRO A 278 4.43 -6.76 18.18
CA PRO A 278 3.21 -7.39 17.66
C PRO A 278 2.99 -7.18 16.15
N TYR A 279 3.71 -6.26 15.51
CA TYR A 279 3.45 -5.83 14.13
C TYR A 279 4.64 -6.15 13.21
N VAL A 280 5.09 -7.40 13.17
CA VAL A 280 6.30 -7.80 12.41
C VAL A 280 6.14 -7.61 10.91
N ASP A 281 4.97 -7.95 10.37
CA ASP A 281 4.72 -7.92 8.92
C ASP A 281 4.31 -6.52 8.42
N ARG A 282 3.36 -5.89 9.12
CA ARG A 282 2.87 -4.54 8.79
C ARG A 282 2.20 -3.89 10.00
N LEU A 283 2.17 -2.56 10.01
CA LEU A 283 1.37 -1.82 10.98
C LEU A 283 -0.12 -1.91 10.60
N PRO A 284 -1.02 -2.39 11.48
CA PRO A 284 -2.46 -2.44 11.20
C PRO A 284 -3.06 -1.06 10.92
N ASP A 285 -4.11 -0.99 10.10
CA ASP A 285 -4.73 0.27 9.69
C ASP A 285 -5.22 1.11 10.89
N ALA A 286 -5.73 0.46 11.93
CA ALA A 286 -6.13 1.15 13.17
C ALA A 286 -4.94 1.85 13.85
N GLN A 287 -3.77 1.23 13.85
CA GLN A 287 -2.55 1.80 14.41
C GLN A 287 -1.94 2.87 13.50
N GLN A 288 -2.05 2.71 12.16
CA GLN A 288 -1.69 3.76 11.21
C GLN A 288 -2.55 5.01 11.44
N LEU A 289 -3.85 4.83 11.65
CA LEU A 289 -4.75 5.94 11.97
C LEU A 289 -4.38 6.61 13.30
N ALA A 290 -4.14 5.82 14.35
CA ALA A 290 -3.74 6.33 15.66
C ALA A 290 -2.43 7.14 15.58
N LEU A 291 -1.42 6.63 14.87
CA LEU A 291 -0.16 7.36 14.61
C LEU A 291 -0.41 8.67 13.84
N THR A 292 -1.31 8.65 12.87
CA THR A 292 -1.70 9.84 12.11
C THR A 292 -2.33 10.90 13.01
N MET A 293 -3.23 10.49 13.89
CA MET A 293 -3.86 11.38 14.87
C MET A 293 -2.82 11.95 15.84
N ARG A 294 -1.87 11.12 16.29
CA ARG A 294 -0.79 11.54 17.18
C ARG A 294 0.10 12.63 16.57
N TYR A 295 0.58 12.43 15.35
CA TYR A 295 1.34 13.47 14.63
C TYR A 295 0.52 14.74 14.40
N THR A 296 -0.76 14.58 14.08
CA THR A 296 -1.67 15.72 13.91
C THR A 296 -1.82 16.55 15.19
N GLU A 297 -1.91 15.87 16.34
CA GLU A 297 -2.01 16.50 17.67
C GLU A 297 -0.73 17.27 18.00
N LEU A 298 0.44 16.64 17.87
CA LEU A 298 1.74 17.27 18.10
C LEU A 298 1.95 18.49 17.21
N PHE A 299 1.70 18.37 15.91
CA PHE A 299 1.88 19.49 14.99
C PHE A 299 0.89 20.65 15.22
N LYS A 300 -0.29 20.41 15.81
CA LYS A 300 -1.18 21.48 16.25
C LYS A 300 -0.54 22.30 17.39
N VAL A 301 0.12 21.63 18.34
CA VAL A 301 0.88 22.32 19.40
C VAL A 301 2.03 23.11 18.79
N TYR A 302 2.81 22.51 17.90
CA TYR A 302 3.96 23.20 17.27
C TYR A 302 3.52 24.42 16.44
N ILE A 303 2.43 24.33 15.71
CA ILE A 303 1.88 25.48 14.96
C ILE A 303 1.42 26.60 15.92
N LYS A 304 0.86 26.25 17.07
CA LYS A 304 0.51 27.23 18.13
C LYS A 304 1.71 28.06 18.57
N HIS A 305 2.88 27.42 18.69
CA HIS A 305 4.14 28.03 19.13
C HIS A 305 5.11 28.38 17.98
N ARG A 306 4.62 28.52 16.75
CA ARG A 306 5.45 28.76 15.55
C ARG A 306 6.35 30.00 15.61
N ASP A 307 6.01 30.97 16.45
CA ASP A 307 6.83 32.20 16.60
C ASP A 307 8.07 31.96 17.45
N THR A 308 8.10 30.88 18.22
CA THR A 308 9.19 30.48 19.10
C THR A 308 9.93 29.26 18.58
N ILE A 309 9.23 28.29 17.95
CA ILE A 309 9.84 27.12 17.36
C ILE A 309 10.50 27.49 16.03
N ASP A 310 11.82 27.29 15.92
CA ASP A 310 12.57 27.54 14.70
C ASP A 310 12.71 26.30 13.80
N ARG A 311 12.70 25.11 14.41
CA ARG A 311 12.98 23.85 13.71
C ARG A 311 12.31 22.65 14.36
N ILE A 312 11.83 21.73 13.50
CA ILE A 312 11.36 20.40 13.88
C ILE A 312 12.19 19.37 13.09
N THR A 313 12.94 18.53 13.80
CA THR A 313 13.81 17.51 13.21
C THR A 313 13.29 16.12 13.56
N PHE A 314 12.98 15.31 12.57
CA PHE A 314 12.66 13.90 12.75
C PHE A 314 13.93 13.08 12.99
N TRP A 315 13.89 12.13 13.96
CA TRP A 315 15.06 11.31 14.27
C TRP A 315 15.18 10.10 13.33
N GLY A 316 15.40 10.41 12.06
CA GLY A 316 15.52 9.48 10.94
C GLY A 316 14.72 9.90 9.72
N VAL A 317 14.90 9.18 8.60
CA VAL A 317 14.26 9.48 7.33
C VAL A 317 13.06 8.56 7.08
N ALA A 318 13.22 7.26 7.33
CA ALA A 318 12.22 6.22 7.12
C ALA A 318 12.22 5.20 8.27
N ASP A 319 11.10 4.50 8.47
CA ASP A 319 10.94 3.54 9.57
C ASP A 319 12.06 2.49 9.64
N GLY A 320 12.62 2.08 8.50
CA GLY A 320 13.70 1.10 8.43
C GLY A 320 15.00 1.56 9.06
N ASP A 321 15.26 2.87 9.09
CA ASP A 321 16.46 3.49 9.62
C ASP A 321 16.33 3.90 11.10
N SER A 322 15.12 3.79 11.69
CA SER A 322 14.90 4.23 13.06
C SER A 322 15.71 3.43 14.07
N TRP A 323 16.35 4.14 15.00
CA TRP A 323 17.04 3.56 16.15
C TRP A 323 16.13 2.70 17.01
N LEU A 324 14.83 3.00 17.07
CA LEU A 324 13.80 2.25 17.81
C LEU A 324 13.61 0.80 17.32
N ASN A 325 14.19 0.44 16.19
CA ASN A 325 14.24 -0.97 15.76
C ASN A 325 15.23 -1.80 16.56
N ASN A 326 16.26 -1.14 17.17
CA ASN A 326 17.35 -1.82 17.85
C ASN A 326 17.61 -1.31 19.27
N TRP A 327 16.87 -0.32 19.73
CA TRP A 327 16.99 0.27 21.06
C TRP A 327 15.61 0.68 21.61
N PRO A 328 15.29 0.47 22.90
CA PRO A 328 16.07 -0.26 23.91
C PRO A 328 16.05 -1.79 23.71
N MET A 329 15.34 -2.28 22.75
CA MET A 329 15.20 -3.70 22.42
C MET A 329 15.65 -3.97 20.99
N LYS A 330 16.66 -4.82 20.81
CA LYS A 330 17.24 -5.12 19.50
C LYS A 330 16.33 -6.05 18.68
N GLY A 331 16.11 -5.71 17.40
CA GLY A 331 15.39 -6.55 16.44
C GLY A 331 13.88 -6.38 16.45
N ARG A 332 13.35 -5.23 16.89
CA ARG A 332 11.94 -4.88 16.72
C ARG A 332 11.64 -4.33 15.34
N THR A 333 10.37 -4.40 14.94
CA THR A 333 9.85 -3.79 13.72
C THR A 333 8.98 -2.59 14.09
N ASN A 334 9.60 -1.42 14.25
CA ASN A 334 8.89 -0.21 14.64
C ASN A 334 8.50 0.68 13.45
N TYR A 335 7.54 1.60 13.64
CA TYR A 335 6.93 2.42 12.60
C TYR A 335 6.83 3.89 13.01
N PRO A 336 7.93 4.52 13.51
CA PRO A 336 7.83 5.79 14.24
C PRO A 336 7.80 7.05 13.35
N LEU A 337 8.15 6.96 12.07
CA LEU A 337 8.38 8.11 11.20
C LEU A 337 7.26 8.34 10.18
N LEU A 338 7.40 9.37 9.32
CA LEU A 338 6.41 9.74 8.31
C LEU A 338 6.52 8.95 7.01
N PHE A 339 7.63 8.24 6.80
CA PHE A 339 7.86 7.35 5.67
C PHE A 339 8.06 5.92 6.16
N ASP A 340 7.48 4.97 5.46
CA ASP A 340 7.60 3.55 5.79
C ASP A 340 9.00 3.00 5.48
N ARG A 341 9.22 1.69 5.72
CA ARG A 341 10.52 1.00 5.47
C ARG A 341 10.96 1.03 4.02
N PHE A 342 10.03 1.25 3.11
CA PHE A 342 10.28 1.35 1.66
C PHE A 342 10.37 2.80 1.17
N GLY A 343 10.36 3.79 2.08
CA GLY A 343 10.40 5.21 1.77
C GLY A 343 9.09 5.75 1.17
N ARG A 344 7.97 5.01 1.32
CA ARG A 344 6.65 5.48 0.87
C ARG A 344 6.02 6.39 1.93
N PRO A 345 5.28 7.43 1.50
CA PRO A 345 4.62 8.32 2.44
C PRO A 345 3.55 7.57 3.25
N LYS A 346 3.56 7.74 4.56
CA LYS A 346 2.52 7.23 5.46
C LYS A 346 1.37 8.24 5.57
N PRO A 347 0.16 7.80 6.00
CA PRO A 347 -0.98 8.68 6.22
C PRO A 347 -0.65 9.92 7.08
N ALA A 348 0.23 9.76 8.06
CA ALA A 348 0.68 10.84 8.92
C ALA A 348 1.36 11.99 8.14
N LEU A 349 2.12 11.70 7.07
CA LEU A 349 2.73 12.72 6.23
C LEU A 349 1.68 13.65 5.61
N ALA A 350 0.65 13.06 4.98
CA ALA A 350 -0.42 13.85 4.34
C ALA A 350 -1.21 14.66 5.36
N ALA A 351 -1.48 14.08 6.54
CA ALA A 351 -2.17 14.77 7.62
C ALA A 351 -1.41 16.00 8.09
N VAL A 352 -0.11 15.86 8.30
CA VAL A 352 0.77 16.97 8.74
C VAL A 352 0.86 18.04 7.65
N ILE A 353 1.12 17.68 6.39
CA ILE A 353 1.21 18.66 5.27
C ILE A 353 -0.07 19.45 5.10
N ASN A 354 -1.23 18.82 5.24
CA ASN A 354 -2.53 19.44 4.98
C ASN A 354 -3.19 20.04 6.23
N LEU A 355 -2.55 19.98 7.39
CA LEU A 355 -3.12 20.42 8.67
C LEU A 355 -3.63 21.88 8.65
N LYS A 356 -2.88 22.77 7.98
CA LYS A 356 -3.26 24.21 7.86
C LYS A 356 -4.32 24.48 6.80
N SER A 357 -4.50 23.61 5.83
CA SER A 357 -5.46 23.83 4.73
C SER A 357 -6.88 23.38 5.05
N GLY A 358 -7.09 22.62 6.12
CA GLY A 358 -8.39 22.06 6.49
C GLY A 358 -8.96 21.04 5.48
N SER A 359 -8.17 20.67 4.45
CA SER A 359 -8.60 19.79 3.33
C SER A 359 -8.39 18.30 3.62
N TRP A 360 -8.06 17.94 4.84
CA TRP A 360 -7.78 16.57 5.23
C TRP A 360 -9.04 15.89 5.78
N PHE A 361 -9.48 14.81 5.12
CA PHE A 361 -10.64 14.03 5.55
C PHE A 361 -10.19 12.58 5.82
N LEU A 362 -10.63 12.02 6.94
CA LEU A 362 -10.55 10.58 7.16
C LEU A 362 -11.42 9.84 6.16
N PRO A 363 -11.07 8.59 5.79
CA PRO A 363 -11.98 7.75 5.02
C PRO A 363 -13.34 7.67 5.72
N VAL A 364 -14.40 7.84 4.96
CA VAL A 364 -15.77 7.72 5.49
C VAL A 364 -15.98 6.25 5.88
N LYS A 365 -16.37 6.01 7.13
CA LYS A 365 -16.69 4.67 7.61
C LYS A 365 -18.18 4.43 7.46
N LEU A 366 -18.56 3.51 6.60
CA LEU A 366 -19.93 3.03 6.42
C LEU A 366 -19.94 1.52 6.59
N THR A 367 -21.03 0.97 7.16
CA THR A 367 -21.29 -0.45 7.00
C THR A 367 -21.80 -0.73 5.58
N ALA A 368 -21.82 -2.01 5.17
CA ALA A 368 -22.37 -2.39 3.87
C ALA A 368 -23.85 -1.92 3.72
N GLU A 369 -24.64 -2.06 4.76
CA GLU A 369 -26.04 -1.62 4.80
C GLU A 369 -26.19 -0.10 4.68
N GLN A 370 -25.31 0.65 5.35
CA GLN A 370 -25.32 2.11 5.31
C GLN A 370 -24.95 2.64 3.91
N ASP A 371 -23.93 2.07 3.25
CA ASP A 371 -23.56 2.48 1.89
C ASP A 371 -24.62 2.03 0.88
N HIS A 372 -25.15 0.81 1.04
CA HIS A 372 -26.25 0.32 0.22
C HIS A 372 -27.48 1.24 0.33
N ARG A 373 -27.89 1.61 1.56
CA ARG A 373 -28.99 2.56 1.79
C ARG A 373 -28.71 3.92 1.15
N ARG A 374 -27.50 4.46 1.29
CA ARG A 374 -27.06 5.71 0.66
C ARG A 374 -27.25 5.69 -0.88
N LEU A 375 -26.88 4.57 -1.52
CA LEU A 375 -27.07 4.42 -2.98
C LEU A 375 -28.56 4.37 -3.34
N LEU A 376 -29.41 3.70 -2.55
CA LEU A 376 -30.86 3.69 -2.75
C LEU A 376 -31.44 5.09 -2.63
N ASP A 377 -31.00 5.87 -1.64
CA ASP A 377 -31.45 7.25 -1.45
C ASP A 377 -31.05 8.15 -2.62
N LEU A 378 -29.81 7.99 -3.15
CA LEU A 378 -29.36 8.71 -4.34
C LEU A 378 -30.15 8.37 -5.60
N LEU A 379 -30.67 7.13 -5.69
CA LEU A 379 -31.52 6.65 -6.78
C LEU A 379 -33.00 6.92 -6.56
N HIS A 380 -33.39 7.48 -5.41
CA HIS A 380 -34.76 7.67 -4.97
C HIS A 380 -35.56 6.38 -4.90
N ILE A 381 -34.92 5.24 -4.52
CA ILE A 381 -35.51 3.94 -4.38
C ILE A 381 -35.85 3.67 -2.91
N ALA A 382 -37.14 3.49 -2.63
CA ALA A 382 -37.61 3.23 -1.26
C ALA A 382 -37.21 1.82 -0.78
N ALA A 383 -37.38 0.81 -1.63
CA ALA A 383 -37.03 -0.58 -1.34
C ALA A 383 -36.76 -1.36 -2.64
N LEU A 384 -35.93 -2.40 -2.52
CA LEU A 384 -35.70 -3.37 -3.61
C LEU A 384 -36.67 -4.55 -3.45
N ARG A 385 -36.90 -5.24 -4.58
CA ARG A 385 -37.48 -6.58 -4.53
C ARG A 385 -36.51 -7.52 -3.80
N PRO A 386 -37.02 -8.45 -2.97
CA PRO A 386 -36.15 -9.39 -2.26
C PRO A 386 -35.46 -10.34 -3.24
N GLY A 387 -34.19 -10.65 -2.97
CA GLY A 387 -33.49 -11.73 -3.65
C GLY A 387 -34.13 -13.08 -3.41
N VAL A 388 -33.86 -14.04 -4.29
CA VAL A 388 -34.44 -15.39 -4.17
C VAL A 388 -33.64 -16.24 -3.18
N ASN A 389 -34.33 -17.16 -2.49
CA ASN A 389 -33.74 -18.12 -1.57
C ASN A 389 -33.43 -19.43 -2.32
N GLY A 390 -32.13 -19.73 -2.50
CA GLY A 390 -31.70 -20.96 -3.16
C GLY A 390 -31.65 -22.19 -2.23
N ASN A 391 -31.76 -22.00 -0.94
CA ASN A 391 -31.56 -23.05 0.08
C ASN A 391 -32.87 -23.64 0.60
N ASP A 392 -33.96 -22.90 0.51
CA ASP A 392 -35.27 -23.35 0.96
C ASP A 392 -36.29 -23.30 -0.17
N PRO A 393 -36.67 -24.46 -0.74
CA PRO A 393 -37.63 -24.52 -1.84
C PRO A 393 -39.09 -24.15 -1.40
N ASN A 394 -39.36 -24.06 -0.13
CA ASN A 394 -40.67 -23.69 0.42
C ASN A 394 -40.74 -22.22 0.83
N ALA A 395 -39.62 -21.47 0.72
CA ALA A 395 -39.62 -20.05 1.03
C ALA A 395 -40.58 -19.28 0.10
N PRO A 396 -41.23 -18.21 0.56
CA PRO A 396 -42.09 -17.37 -0.30
C PRO A 396 -41.33 -16.78 -1.51
N ASN A 397 -40.03 -16.63 -1.38
CA ASN A 397 -39.10 -16.16 -2.42
C ASN A 397 -38.13 -17.26 -2.89
N ALA A 398 -38.57 -18.53 -2.88
CA ALA A 398 -37.73 -19.64 -3.33
C ALA A 398 -37.21 -19.41 -4.75
N ALA A 399 -35.94 -19.79 -5.00
CA ALA A 399 -35.35 -19.71 -6.32
C ALA A 399 -36.11 -20.59 -7.32
N ASN A 400 -36.31 -20.06 -8.52
CA ASN A 400 -36.90 -20.84 -9.60
C ASN A 400 -35.91 -21.87 -10.12
N TYR A 401 -36.33 -23.12 -10.22
CA TYR A 401 -35.65 -24.23 -10.90
C TYR A 401 -36.60 -24.99 -11.85
N ASP A 402 -37.68 -24.33 -12.29
CA ASP A 402 -38.63 -24.81 -13.28
C ASP A 402 -38.31 -24.16 -14.63
N GLU A 403 -37.88 -24.94 -15.59
CA GLU A 403 -37.49 -24.47 -16.92
C GLU A 403 -38.64 -23.76 -17.67
N ALA A 404 -39.90 -24.16 -17.45
CA ALA A 404 -41.06 -23.51 -18.05
C ALA A 404 -41.23 -22.04 -17.61
N LYS A 405 -40.66 -21.67 -16.47
CA LYS A 405 -40.69 -20.30 -15.91
C LYS A 405 -39.36 -19.56 -16.05
N ALA A 406 -38.34 -20.17 -16.67
CA ALA A 406 -36.97 -19.66 -16.65
C ALA A 406 -36.74 -18.47 -17.60
N ASN A 407 -37.55 -18.33 -18.68
CA ASN A 407 -37.36 -17.29 -19.69
C ASN A 407 -38.53 -16.29 -19.75
N PRO A 408 -38.73 -15.45 -18.70
CA PRO A 408 -39.81 -14.46 -18.70
C PRO A 408 -39.56 -13.34 -19.71
N TYR A 409 -38.30 -13.14 -20.12
CA TYR A 409 -37.87 -12.15 -21.10
C TYR A 409 -37.06 -12.83 -22.20
N PRO A 410 -37.74 -13.49 -23.19
CA PRO A 410 -37.07 -14.34 -24.19
C PRO A 410 -36.28 -13.56 -25.24
N VAL A 411 -36.48 -12.25 -25.36
CA VAL A 411 -35.80 -11.41 -26.33
C VAL A 411 -34.54 -10.78 -25.70
N LEU A 412 -33.40 -11.09 -26.31
CA LEU A 412 -32.11 -10.51 -25.90
C LEU A 412 -31.79 -9.25 -26.71
N PRO A 413 -31.03 -8.29 -26.17
CA PRO A 413 -30.41 -7.23 -26.94
C PRO A 413 -29.60 -7.82 -28.10
N ASP A 414 -29.70 -7.21 -29.31
CA ASP A 414 -28.90 -7.67 -30.45
C ASP A 414 -27.48 -7.05 -30.41
N PRO A 415 -26.43 -7.85 -30.19
CA PRO A 415 -25.06 -7.32 -30.13
C PRO A 415 -24.58 -6.73 -31.46
N LEU A 416 -25.24 -7.01 -32.56
CA LEU A 416 -24.94 -6.49 -33.92
C LEU A 416 -25.91 -5.39 -34.39
N LYS A 417 -26.56 -4.71 -33.44
CA LYS A 417 -27.43 -3.56 -33.71
C LYS A 417 -26.98 -2.33 -32.96
N LEU A 418 -26.64 -1.25 -33.67
CA LEU A 418 -26.31 0.03 -33.09
C LEU A 418 -27.50 0.66 -32.35
N LYS A 419 -27.27 1.55 -31.40
CA LYS A 419 -28.32 2.32 -30.68
C LYS A 419 -29.21 3.14 -31.66
N ASN A 420 -28.65 3.54 -32.81
CA ASN A 420 -29.43 4.23 -33.87
C ASN A 420 -30.22 3.30 -34.78
N GLY A 421 -30.27 2.01 -34.47
CA GLY A 421 -31.03 0.98 -35.16
C GLY A 421 -30.34 0.33 -36.39
N LYS A 422 -29.18 0.82 -36.83
CA LYS A 422 -28.40 0.26 -37.94
C LYS A 422 -27.73 -1.06 -37.57
N ARG A 423 -27.68 -1.98 -38.56
CA ARG A 423 -26.96 -3.27 -38.39
C ARG A 423 -25.45 -3.09 -38.46
N VAL A 424 -24.75 -3.86 -37.63
CA VAL A 424 -23.28 -4.00 -37.64
C VAL A 424 -22.95 -5.15 -38.59
N THR A 425 -22.32 -4.86 -39.72
CA THR A 425 -22.00 -5.83 -40.76
C THR A 425 -20.51 -5.95 -41.05
N SER A 426 -19.66 -5.19 -40.34
CA SER A 426 -18.21 -5.22 -40.51
C SER A 426 -17.48 -5.17 -39.18
N ALA A 427 -16.28 -5.77 -39.15
CA ALA A 427 -15.38 -5.66 -38.00
C ALA A 427 -15.08 -4.20 -37.65
N LYS A 428 -14.89 -3.33 -38.65
CA LYS A 428 -14.65 -1.90 -38.42
C LYS A 428 -15.81 -1.24 -37.66
N THR A 429 -17.06 -1.47 -38.08
CA THR A 429 -18.23 -0.91 -37.37
C THR A 429 -18.38 -1.47 -35.98
N TRP A 430 -18.02 -2.75 -35.77
CA TRP A 430 -17.96 -3.34 -34.44
C TRP A 430 -16.98 -2.59 -33.53
N TRP A 431 -15.73 -2.46 -33.94
CA TRP A 431 -14.67 -1.86 -33.10
C TRP A 431 -14.86 -0.37 -32.87
N GLU A 432 -15.25 0.38 -33.88
CA GLU A 432 -15.33 1.84 -33.81
C GLU A 432 -16.66 2.37 -33.26
N GLN A 433 -17.72 1.58 -33.30
CA GLN A 433 -19.06 2.07 -32.93
C GLN A 433 -19.74 1.15 -31.90
N ARG A 434 -20.07 -0.11 -32.27
CA ARG A 434 -20.93 -0.94 -31.42
C ARG A 434 -20.26 -1.37 -30.12
N ARG A 435 -19.01 -1.82 -30.17
CA ARG A 435 -18.28 -2.19 -28.98
C ARG A 435 -18.19 -1.04 -27.96
N PRO A 436 -17.84 0.21 -28.31
CA PRO A 436 -17.92 1.36 -27.42
C PRO A 436 -19.32 1.62 -26.82
N GLU A 437 -20.42 1.44 -27.61
CA GLU A 437 -21.78 1.58 -27.09
C GLU A 437 -22.09 0.54 -26.00
N ILE A 438 -21.67 -0.72 -26.20
CA ILE A 438 -21.87 -1.80 -25.21
C ILE A 438 -21.03 -1.55 -23.96
N VAL A 439 -19.76 -1.18 -24.14
CA VAL A 439 -18.85 -0.85 -23.01
C VAL A 439 -19.44 0.29 -22.18
N GLU A 440 -19.94 1.35 -22.83
CA GLU A 440 -20.58 2.48 -22.16
C GLU A 440 -21.79 2.05 -21.31
N ASP A 441 -22.61 1.15 -21.82
CA ASP A 441 -23.77 0.65 -21.07
C ASP A 441 -23.36 -0.24 -19.88
N PHE A 442 -22.33 -1.08 -20.02
CA PHE A 442 -21.76 -1.83 -18.90
C PHE A 442 -21.12 -0.92 -17.86
N ASP A 443 -20.38 0.09 -18.30
CA ASP A 443 -19.72 1.05 -17.40
C ASP A 443 -20.75 1.87 -16.61
N ARG A 444 -21.79 2.35 -17.26
CA ARG A 444 -22.79 3.19 -16.62
C ARG A 444 -23.74 2.40 -15.71
N GLU A 445 -24.18 1.20 -16.15
CA GLU A 445 -25.32 0.53 -15.54
C GLU A 445 -24.94 -0.72 -14.74
N VAL A 446 -23.79 -1.36 -15.03
CA VAL A 446 -23.51 -2.71 -14.51
C VAL A 446 -22.24 -2.74 -13.64
N TYR A 447 -21.05 -2.50 -14.20
CA TYR A 447 -19.78 -2.68 -13.46
C TYR A 447 -19.15 -1.39 -12.97
N GLY A 448 -19.53 -0.25 -13.54
CA GLY A 448 -19.00 1.07 -13.24
C GLY A 448 -17.71 1.43 -13.97
N ARG A 449 -17.45 2.72 -14.08
CA ARG A 449 -16.30 3.28 -14.80
C ARG A 449 -15.05 3.22 -13.97
N VAL A 450 -13.95 2.80 -14.56
CA VAL A 450 -12.63 3.02 -13.99
C VAL A 450 -12.23 4.47 -14.27
N PRO A 451 -11.89 5.27 -13.26
CA PRO A 451 -11.44 6.64 -13.47
C PRO A 451 -10.14 6.71 -14.28
N ALA A 452 -10.01 7.77 -15.07
CA ALA A 452 -8.81 7.95 -15.92
C ALA A 452 -7.52 8.21 -15.13
N ASN A 453 -7.63 8.64 -13.87
CA ASN A 453 -6.53 9.05 -12.99
C ASN A 453 -6.21 8.03 -11.90
N VAL A 454 -6.43 6.73 -12.15
CA VAL A 454 -6.00 5.67 -11.23
C VAL A 454 -4.47 5.72 -11.11
N PRO A 455 -3.91 5.74 -9.89
CA PRO A 455 -2.48 5.83 -9.68
C PRO A 455 -1.70 4.66 -10.30
N PRO A 456 -0.42 4.88 -10.69
CA PRO A 456 0.44 3.82 -11.20
C PRO A 456 0.79 2.79 -10.12
N VAL A 457 1.24 1.62 -10.56
CA VAL A 457 1.68 0.52 -9.70
C VAL A 457 3.17 0.28 -9.92
N GLU A 458 3.95 0.29 -8.84
CA GLU A 458 5.35 -0.12 -8.84
C GLU A 458 5.43 -1.57 -8.34
N TRP A 459 6.09 -2.45 -9.11
CA TRP A 459 6.17 -3.87 -8.80
C TRP A 459 7.51 -4.25 -8.16
N GLU A 460 7.45 -4.99 -7.06
CA GLU A 460 8.62 -5.48 -6.33
C GLU A 460 8.55 -7.01 -6.21
N VAL A 461 9.64 -7.69 -6.55
CA VAL A 461 9.83 -9.13 -6.26
C VAL A 461 10.39 -9.24 -4.85
N ILE A 462 9.54 -9.59 -3.88
CA ILE A 462 9.94 -9.67 -2.46
C ILE A 462 10.57 -11.01 -2.07
N ALA A 463 10.38 -12.04 -2.89
CA ALA A 463 11.06 -13.34 -2.72
C ALA A 463 11.10 -14.09 -4.06
N GLU A 464 12.23 -14.76 -4.31
CA GLU A 464 12.40 -15.70 -5.41
C GLU A 464 13.05 -16.97 -4.88
N THR A 465 12.45 -18.12 -5.18
CA THR A 465 12.95 -19.45 -4.76
C THR A 465 13.02 -20.40 -5.95
N ARG A 466 14.05 -21.25 -5.95
CA ARG A 466 14.14 -22.41 -6.85
C ARG A 466 13.80 -23.64 -6.05
N GLU A 467 12.81 -24.37 -6.49
CA GLU A 467 12.27 -25.54 -5.79
C GLU A 467 11.75 -26.58 -6.78
N VAL A 468 11.33 -27.72 -6.28
CA VAL A 468 10.65 -28.75 -7.08
C VAL A 468 9.19 -28.79 -6.65
N LYS A 469 8.29 -28.59 -7.60
CA LYS A 469 6.84 -28.76 -7.42
C LYS A 469 6.32 -29.78 -8.40
N TYR A 470 5.58 -30.77 -7.89
CA TYR A 470 4.98 -31.81 -8.74
C TYR A 470 6.03 -32.51 -9.64
N ASP A 471 7.21 -32.77 -9.09
CA ASP A 471 8.39 -33.36 -9.78
C ASP A 471 8.99 -32.51 -10.91
N ILE A 472 8.58 -31.25 -11.01
CA ILE A 472 9.08 -30.28 -11.99
C ILE A 472 9.92 -29.22 -11.28
N PRO A 473 11.18 -28.97 -11.69
CA PRO A 473 11.97 -27.84 -11.22
C PRO A 473 11.33 -26.54 -11.63
N VAL A 474 11.11 -25.62 -10.67
CA VAL A 474 10.44 -24.34 -10.90
C VAL A 474 11.19 -23.18 -10.26
N VAL A 475 10.91 -21.99 -10.77
CA VAL A 475 11.20 -20.70 -10.10
C VAL A 475 9.88 -20.13 -9.62
N SER A 476 9.77 -19.89 -8.31
CA SER A 476 8.60 -19.28 -7.68
C SER A 476 8.94 -17.89 -7.18
N LYS A 477 8.12 -16.90 -7.53
CA LYS A 477 8.26 -15.51 -7.10
C LYS A 477 7.06 -15.10 -6.25
N LYS A 478 7.33 -14.36 -5.16
CA LYS A 478 6.32 -13.56 -4.46
C LYS A 478 6.52 -12.11 -4.86
N ILE A 479 5.46 -11.46 -5.27
CA ILE A 479 5.50 -10.16 -5.92
C ILE A 479 4.45 -9.27 -5.27
N VAL A 480 4.80 -8.01 -5.03
CA VAL A 480 3.88 -7.00 -4.50
C VAL A 480 3.84 -5.83 -5.46
N GLY A 481 2.63 -5.43 -5.84
CA GLY A 481 2.39 -4.22 -6.62
C GLY A 481 1.96 -3.08 -5.70
N HIS A 482 2.84 -2.12 -5.50
CA HIS A 482 2.59 -0.93 -4.68
C HIS A 482 1.89 0.12 -5.51
N VAL A 483 0.63 0.40 -5.20
CA VAL A 483 -0.11 1.48 -5.85
C VAL A 483 0.35 2.81 -5.27
N ASP A 484 0.69 3.78 -6.11
CA ASP A 484 1.06 5.13 -5.65
C ASP A 484 -0.12 5.77 -4.89
N ASN A 485 0.04 5.89 -3.58
CA ASN A 485 -0.95 6.51 -2.71
C ASN A 485 -0.61 7.95 -2.32
N SER A 486 0.35 8.57 -2.99
CA SER A 486 0.83 9.92 -2.68
C SER A 486 -0.27 10.99 -2.67
N SER A 487 -1.33 10.81 -3.49
CA SER A 487 -2.48 11.72 -3.54
C SER A 487 -3.46 11.56 -2.38
N TYR A 488 -3.47 10.40 -1.69
CA TYR A 488 -4.29 10.09 -0.52
C TYR A 488 -3.65 8.98 0.33
N PRO A 489 -2.58 9.26 1.08
CA PRO A 489 -1.82 8.26 1.83
C PRO A 489 -2.57 7.56 2.97
N LEU A 490 -3.80 7.97 3.26
CA LEU A 490 -4.68 7.31 4.25
C LEU A 490 -5.15 5.93 3.82
N VAL A 491 -5.03 5.60 2.53
CA VAL A 491 -5.35 4.28 1.98
C VAL A 491 -4.12 3.72 1.30
N ASN A 492 -3.70 2.53 1.71
CA ASN A 492 -2.62 1.77 1.08
C ASN A 492 -3.19 0.59 0.30
N VAL A 493 -2.63 0.33 -0.89
CA VAL A 493 -3.02 -0.81 -1.74
C VAL A 493 -1.75 -1.52 -2.19
N ASP A 494 -1.55 -2.71 -1.66
CA ASP A 494 -0.43 -3.60 -1.98
C ASP A 494 -0.98 -4.86 -2.65
N ILE A 495 -0.92 -4.90 -3.99
CA ILE A 495 -1.45 -6.00 -4.80
C ILE A 495 -0.57 -7.22 -4.62
N GLN A 496 -1.15 -8.32 -4.13
CA GLN A 496 -0.43 -9.57 -3.90
C GLN A 496 -0.52 -10.48 -5.12
N LEU A 497 0.64 -10.81 -5.68
CA LEU A 497 0.80 -11.68 -6.83
C LEU A 497 1.86 -12.74 -6.56
N SER A 498 1.63 -13.97 -6.99
CA SER A 498 2.65 -15.00 -7.05
C SER A 498 2.78 -15.52 -8.49
N LEU A 499 3.99 -15.89 -8.88
CA LEU A 499 4.29 -16.46 -10.19
C LEU A 499 5.18 -17.69 -10.01
N THR A 500 4.84 -18.78 -10.69
CA THR A 500 5.68 -19.99 -10.76
C THR A 500 5.87 -20.39 -12.21
N THR A 501 7.11 -20.52 -12.66
CA THR A 501 7.48 -20.92 -14.02
C THR A 501 8.43 -22.10 -14.01
N PRO A 502 8.43 -22.98 -15.02
CA PRO A 502 9.40 -24.06 -15.15
C PRO A 502 10.84 -23.50 -15.19
N ALA A 503 11.73 -24.02 -14.34
CA ALA A 503 13.11 -23.54 -14.23
C ALA A 503 13.97 -23.89 -15.45
N ASN A 504 13.58 -24.89 -16.23
CA ASN A 504 14.31 -25.42 -17.38
C ASN A 504 13.72 -24.93 -18.72
N ALA A 505 12.83 -23.95 -18.72
CA ALA A 505 12.28 -23.40 -19.93
C ALA A 505 13.37 -22.73 -20.78
N VAL A 506 13.36 -22.96 -22.11
CA VAL A 506 14.35 -22.38 -23.03
C VAL A 506 14.06 -20.92 -23.34
N GLY A 507 12.87 -20.41 -23.01
CA GLY A 507 12.42 -19.04 -23.25
C GLY A 507 11.22 -18.68 -22.41
N PRO A 508 10.60 -17.51 -22.65
CA PRO A 508 9.40 -17.10 -21.91
C PRO A 508 8.25 -18.09 -22.17
N VAL A 509 7.50 -18.42 -21.12
CA VAL A 509 6.41 -19.40 -21.17
C VAL A 509 5.04 -18.74 -21.10
N PRO A 510 3.99 -19.38 -21.67
CA PRO A 510 2.60 -19.01 -21.39
C PRO A 510 2.31 -19.12 -19.88
N VAL A 511 1.41 -18.30 -19.38
CA VAL A 511 1.01 -18.30 -17.97
C VAL A 511 -0.52 -18.31 -17.85
N ILE A 512 -1.06 -19.16 -16.97
CA ILE A 512 -2.44 -19.07 -16.53
C ILE A 512 -2.46 -18.35 -15.16
N MET A 513 -3.11 -17.20 -15.10
CA MET A 513 -3.30 -16.44 -13.87
C MET A 513 -4.70 -16.68 -13.29
N GLU A 514 -4.72 -17.26 -12.10
CA GLU A 514 -5.92 -17.46 -11.29
C GLU A 514 -6.21 -16.20 -10.46
N LEU A 515 -7.47 -15.78 -10.41
CA LEU A 515 -7.97 -14.90 -9.37
C LEU A 515 -8.33 -15.77 -8.15
N SER A 516 -7.46 -15.77 -7.13
CA SER A 516 -7.47 -16.79 -6.09
C SER A 516 -8.24 -16.39 -4.84
N PHE A 517 -8.96 -17.36 -4.26
CA PHE A 517 -9.51 -17.23 -2.91
C PHE A 517 -8.41 -17.36 -1.86
N VAL A 518 -8.52 -16.57 -0.79
CA VAL A 518 -7.69 -16.73 0.41
C VAL A 518 -8.52 -17.38 1.50
N PHE A 519 -8.06 -18.55 1.96
CA PHE A 519 -8.69 -19.26 3.06
C PHE A 519 -7.89 -19.06 4.35
N PRO A 520 -8.56 -18.92 5.52
CA PRO A 520 -7.86 -18.83 6.79
C PRO A 520 -6.96 -20.05 7.04
N PRO A 521 -5.85 -19.89 7.77
CA PRO A 521 -5.02 -21.03 8.17
C PRO A 521 -5.85 -22.10 8.86
N GLY A 522 -5.72 -23.36 8.43
CA GLY A 522 -6.47 -24.50 8.97
C GLY A 522 -7.87 -24.70 8.40
N PHE A 523 -8.30 -23.91 7.43
CA PHE A 523 -9.55 -24.15 6.70
C PHE A 523 -9.51 -25.53 6.04
N LYS A 524 -10.54 -26.35 6.30
CA LYS A 524 -10.69 -27.67 5.65
C LYS A 524 -11.95 -27.60 4.77
N PHE A 525 -11.77 -27.99 3.51
CA PHE A 525 -12.92 -28.20 2.64
C PHE A 525 -13.83 -29.29 3.22
N PRO A 526 -15.16 -29.17 3.05
CA PRO A 526 -16.09 -30.23 3.44
C PRO A 526 -15.68 -31.59 2.84
N ALA A 527 -15.91 -32.69 3.59
CA ALA A 527 -15.63 -34.04 3.11
C ALA A 527 -16.38 -34.28 1.77
N GLY A 528 -15.67 -34.77 0.76
CA GLY A 528 -16.18 -35.00 -0.59
C GLY A 528 -15.96 -33.84 -1.58
N VAL A 529 -15.39 -32.70 -1.14
CA VAL A 529 -15.01 -31.58 -2.02
C VAL A 529 -13.55 -31.63 -2.44
N GLN A 530 -12.77 -32.57 -1.93
CA GLN A 530 -11.39 -32.76 -2.38
C GLN A 530 -11.38 -33.24 -3.85
N PRO A 531 -10.68 -32.53 -4.73
CA PRO A 531 -10.61 -32.93 -6.14
C PRO A 531 -9.83 -34.25 -6.31
N ASP A 532 -10.38 -35.17 -7.07
CA ASP A 532 -9.63 -36.35 -7.49
C ASP A 532 -8.59 -35.97 -8.56
N GLY A 533 -7.38 -36.44 -8.40
CA GLY A 533 -6.30 -36.28 -9.38
C GLY A 533 -5.38 -35.06 -9.13
N PRO A 534 -4.44 -34.78 -10.06
CA PRO A 534 -3.48 -33.70 -9.93
C PRO A 534 -4.14 -32.31 -9.85
N SER A 535 -3.56 -31.42 -9.04
CA SER A 535 -4.00 -30.02 -8.97
C SER A 535 -3.90 -29.33 -10.33
N TRP A 536 -4.63 -28.24 -10.52
CA TRP A 536 -4.59 -27.49 -11.77
C TRP A 536 -3.18 -26.93 -12.05
N GLN A 537 -2.45 -26.54 -10.99
CA GLN A 537 -1.08 -26.06 -11.09
C GLN A 537 -0.14 -27.16 -11.63
N ALA A 538 -0.29 -28.39 -11.14
CA ALA A 538 0.47 -29.51 -11.63
C ALA A 538 0.21 -29.78 -13.12
N ARG A 539 -1.06 -29.66 -13.54
CA ARG A 539 -1.47 -29.84 -14.93
C ARG A 539 -0.90 -28.76 -15.86
N VAL A 540 -0.91 -27.51 -15.42
CA VAL A 540 -0.36 -26.36 -16.16
C VAL A 540 1.15 -26.49 -16.31
N LEU A 541 1.87 -26.84 -15.25
CA LEU A 541 3.32 -27.07 -15.32
C LEU A 541 3.67 -28.26 -16.22
N ALA A 542 2.83 -29.29 -16.25
CA ALA A 542 3.05 -30.44 -17.13
C ALA A 542 2.93 -30.11 -18.64
N GLN A 543 2.26 -29.00 -19.00
CA GLN A 543 2.26 -28.45 -20.36
C GLN A 543 3.54 -27.63 -20.67
N GLY A 544 4.42 -27.41 -19.69
CA GLY A 544 5.56 -26.51 -19.81
C GLY A 544 5.17 -25.03 -19.63
N TRP A 545 3.96 -24.74 -19.19
CA TRP A 545 3.49 -23.37 -18.90
C TRP A 545 3.73 -22.99 -17.45
N GLY A 546 3.72 -21.70 -17.15
CA GLY A 546 3.71 -21.15 -15.81
C GLY A 546 2.29 -20.94 -15.29
N TYR A 547 2.18 -20.75 -13.99
CA TYR A 547 0.95 -20.30 -13.36
C TYR A 547 1.20 -19.10 -12.41
N ALA A 548 0.18 -18.30 -12.22
CA ALA A 548 0.21 -17.20 -11.27
C ALA A 548 -1.08 -17.17 -10.44
N SER A 549 -1.01 -16.59 -9.25
CA SER A 549 -2.18 -16.34 -8.40
C SER A 549 -2.18 -14.88 -7.97
N LEU A 550 -3.21 -14.16 -8.39
CA LEU A 550 -3.53 -12.81 -7.92
C LEU A 550 -4.56 -12.90 -6.80
N ILE A 551 -4.36 -12.16 -5.71
CA ILE A 551 -5.32 -12.07 -4.61
C ILE A 551 -6.23 -10.85 -4.82
N PRO A 552 -7.49 -11.01 -5.27
CA PRO A 552 -8.35 -9.87 -5.60
C PRO A 552 -8.66 -8.98 -4.40
N THR A 553 -8.77 -9.55 -3.20
CA THR A 553 -9.03 -8.79 -1.97
C THR A 553 -7.86 -7.90 -1.54
N SER A 554 -6.67 -8.08 -2.08
CA SER A 554 -5.54 -7.16 -1.90
C SER A 554 -5.67 -5.88 -2.75
N VAL A 555 -6.49 -5.93 -3.79
CA VAL A 555 -6.84 -4.78 -4.64
C VAL A 555 -8.03 -4.03 -4.05
N GLN A 556 -9.11 -4.78 -3.75
CA GLN A 556 -10.37 -4.26 -3.22
C GLN A 556 -11.05 -5.32 -2.36
N ALA A 557 -11.45 -4.95 -1.15
CA ALA A 557 -12.16 -5.85 -0.24
C ALA A 557 -13.49 -6.34 -0.83
N ASP A 558 -13.86 -7.60 -0.53
CA ASP A 558 -15.09 -8.25 -0.98
C ASP A 558 -16.24 -7.98 -0.01
N ASN A 559 -16.50 -6.71 0.26
CA ASN A 559 -17.65 -6.25 1.06
C ASN A 559 -17.93 -4.76 0.84
N GLY A 560 -19.17 -4.32 1.11
CA GLY A 560 -19.60 -2.94 0.95
C GLY A 560 -18.89 -1.94 1.89
N ALA A 561 -18.55 -2.37 3.09
CA ALA A 561 -17.84 -1.52 4.06
C ALA A 561 -16.40 -1.16 3.59
N GLY A 562 -15.81 -1.96 2.70
CA GLY A 562 -14.49 -1.73 2.15
C GLY A 562 -14.43 -0.77 0.97
N LEU A 563 -15.55 -0.23 0.48
CA LEU A 563 -15.58 0.61 -0.73
C LEU A 563 -14.94 2.00 -0.56
N THR A 564 -14.72 2.45 0.65
CA THR A 564 -13.95 3.67 0.97
C THR A 564 -12.47 3.37 1.27
N GLN A 565 -12.08 2.13 1.10
CA GLN A 565 -10.74 1.58 1.25
C GLN A 565 -10.32 0.86 -0.05
N GLY A 566 -9.14 0.22 -0.09
CA GLY A 566 -8.65 -0.42 -1.30
C GLY A 566 -8.49 0.57 -2.46
N ILE A 567 -8.45 0.07 -3.69
CA ILE A 567 -8.20 0.92 -4.86
C ILE A 567 -9.35 1.92 -5.12
N ILE A 568 -10.60 1.53 -4.86
CA ILE A 568 -11.76 2.43 -5.00
C ILE A 568 -11.65 3.58 -4.00
N GLY A 569 -11.38 3.27 -2.74
CA GLY A 569 -11.21 4.29 -1.69
C GLY A 569 -9.99 5.17 -1.89
N LEU A 570 -8.89 4.64 -2.40
CA LEU A 570 -7.70 5.43 -2.73
C LEU A 570 -8.01 6.49 -3.80
N VAL A 571 -8.63 6.08 -4.90
CA VAL A 571 -8.97 6.99 -6.00
C VAL A 571 -10.00 8.04 -5.57
N ASN A 572 -10.98 7.63 -4.77
CA ASN A 572 -12.04 8.52 -4.28
C ASN A 572 -11.63 9.29 -3.01
N LYS A 573 -10.36 9.18 -2.58
CA LYS A 573 -9.83 9.84 -1.38
C LYS A 573 -10.69 9.57 -0.13
N GLY A 574 -11.02 8.29 0.07
CA GLY A 574 -11.80 7.82 1.20
C GLY A 574 -13.29 8.24 1.17
N ARG A 575 -13.78 8.80 0.09
CA ARG A 575 -15.19 9.16 -0.09
C ARG A 575 -15.99 7.98 -0.67
N PRO A 576 -17.27 7.84 -0.31
CA PRO A 576 -18.14 6.88 -0.94
C PRO A 576 -18.28 7.14 -2.44
N ARG A 577 -18.35 6.08 -3.21
CA ARG A 577 -18.46 6.14 -4.69
C ARG A 577 -19.77 6.72 -5.18
N GLY A 578 -19.75 7.26 -6.41
CA GLY A 578 -20.92 7.68 -7.17
C GLY A 578 -21.69 6.49 -7.77
N LEU A 579 -22.79 6.81 -8.50
CA LEU A 579 -23.72 5.80 -9.01
C LEU A 579 -23.16 4.99 -10.20
N ASP A 580 -22.31 5.58 -11.03
CA ASP A 580 -21.68 4.95 -12.20
C ASP A 580 -20.18 4.68 -12.01
N GLU A 581 -19.67 4.86 -10.79
CA GLU A 581 -18.31 4.49 -10.44
C GLU A 581 -18.17 2.99 -10.19
N TRP A 582 -16.97 2.49 -10.41
CA TRP A 582 -16.65 1.08 -10.43
C TRP A 582 -16.97 0.31 -9.15
N GLY A 583 -17.47 -0.93 -9.36
CA GLY A 583 -17.65 -1.92 -8.30
C GLY A 583 -16.40 -2.79 -8.13
N ALA A 584 -16.45 -3.68 -7.15
CA ALA A 584 -15.33 -4.57 -6.84
C ALA A 584 -14.96 -5.51 -8.01
N LEU A 585 -15.93 -6.01 -8.81
CA LEU A 585 -15.62 -6.83 -9.98
C LEU A 585 -14.74 -6.07 -10.99
N ARG A 586 -15.03 -4.80 -11.20
CA ARG A 586 -14.26 -3.95 -12.10
C ARG A 586 -12.89 -3.59 -11.52
N ALA A 587 -12.80 -3.43 -10.19
CA ALA A 587 -11.55 -3.18 -9.48
C ALA A 587 -10.63 -4.42 -9.50
N TRP A 588 -11.18 -5.63 -9.34
CA TRP A 588 -10.42 -6.88 -9.46
C TRP A 588 -9.94 -7.12 -10.89
N ALA A 589 -10.77 -6.81 -11.88
CA ALA A 589 -10.38 -6.84 -13.30
C ALA A 589 -9.26 -5.84 -13.61
N TRP A 590 -9.29 -4.64 -13.01
CA TRP A 590 -8.20 -3.68 -13.10
C TRP A 590 -6.91 -4.23 -12.47
N GLY A 591 -7.00 -4.85 -11.29
CA GLY A 591 -5.85 -5.50 -10.64
C GLY A 591 -5.20 -6.58 -11.51
N ALA A 592 -6.02 -7.40 -12.20
CA ALA A 592 -5.54 -8.39 -13.16
C ALA A 592 -4.78 -7.74 -14.34
N SER A 593 -5.28 -6.62 -14.85
CA SER A 593 -4.59 -5.85 -15.89
C SER A 593 -3.25 -5.28 -15.41
N ARG A 594 -3.16 -4.86 -14.13
CA ARG A 594 -1.88 -4.40 -13.54
C ARG A 594 -0.89 -5.54 -13.38
N ALA A 595 -1.35 -6.74 -13.01
CA ALA A 595 -0.48 -7.92 -12.98
C ALA A 595 0.07 -8.28 -14.38
N LEU A 596 -0.73 -8.08 -15.43
CA LEU A 596 -0.24 -8.25 -16.80
C LEU A 596 0.85 -7.22 -17.17
N ASP A 597 0.76 -5.98 -16.68
CA ASP A 597 1.84 -4.99 -16.86
C ASP A 597 3.16 -5.48 -16.26
N TYR A 598 3.11 -6.15 -15.09
CA TYR A 598 4.30 -6.80 -14.51
C TYR A 598 4.82 -7.91 -15.43
N PHE A 599 3.94 -8.77 -15.94
CA PHE A 599 4.34 -9.87 -16.82
C PHE A 599 4.99 -9.40 -18.11
N GLU A 600 4.62 -8.22 -18.64
CA GLU A 600 5.30 -7.59 -19.79
C GLU A 600 6.77 -7.25 -19.50
N THR A 601 7.15 -7.16 -18.22
CA THR A 601 8.54 -6.89 -17.80
C THR A 601 9.30 -8.13 -17.37
N ASP A 602 8.62 -9.24 -17.05
CA ASP A 602 9.24 -10.48 -16.57
C ASP A 602 9.69 -11.37 -17.73
N LYS A 603 11.00 -11.55 -17.86
CA LYS A 603 11.62 -12.33 -18.97
C LYS A 603 11.23 -13.82 -19.01
N ALA A 604 10.69 -14.36 -17.92
CA ALA A 604 10.24 -15.74 -17.88
C ALA A 604 8.83 -15.93 -18.45
N VAL A 605 8.07 -14.84 -18.66
CA VAL A 605 6.67 -14.86 -19.10
C VAL A 605 6.54 -14.38 -20.55
N ASP A 606 5.81 -15.12 -21.37
CA ASP A 606 5.28 -14.60 -22.62
C ASP A 606 3.98 -13.84 -22.35
N ALA A 607 4.09 -12.54 -22.19
CA ALA A 607 2.95 -11.68 -21.86
C ALA A 607 1.84 -11.67 -22.93
N LYS A 608 2.11 -12.13 -24.16
CA LYS A 608 1.08 -12.29 -25.21
C LYS A 608 0.29 -13.58 -25.07
N ARG A 609 0.77 -14.51 -24.22
CA ARG A 609 0.16 -15.82 -23.97
C ARG A 609 -0.22 -15.97 -22.49
N VAL A 610 -0.77 -14.89 -21.90
CA VAL A 610 -1.32 -14.91 -20.53
C VAL A 610 -2.83 -15.17 -20.60
N GLY A 611 -3.24 -16.30 -20.01
CA GLY A 611 -4.63 -16.66 -19.80
C GLY A 611 -5.12 -16.34 -18.39
N LEU A 612 -6.42 -16.16 -18.25
CA LEU A 612 -7.11 -15.93 -16.98
C LEU A 612 -7.93 -17.13 -16.56
N GLU A 613 -7.98 -17.37 -15.25
CA GLU A 613 -8.90 -18.34 -14.65
C GLU A 613 -9.58 -17.74 -13.43
N GLY A 614 -10.86 -18.04 -13.23
CA GLY A 614 -11.57 -17.67 -12.02
C GLY A 614 -12.86 -18.47 -11.83
N HIS A 615 -13.16 -18.72 -10.56
CA HIS A 615 -14.32 -19.48 -10.12
C HIS A 615 -15.33 -18.60 -9.40
N SER A 616 -16.62 -18.86 -9.55
CA SER A 616 -17.67 -18.17 -8.83
C SER A 616 -17.62 -16.65 -9.07
N ARG A 617 -17.58 -15.81 -8.02
CA ARG A 617 -17.43 -14.35 -8.13
C ARG A 617 -16.14 -13.92 -8.85
N TYR A 618 -15.07 -14.69 -8.73
CA TYR A 618 -13.85 -14.41 -9.49
C TYR A 618 -13.95 -14.86 -10.95
N GLY A 619 -14.82 -15.83 -11.28
CA GLY A 619 -15.23 -16.09 -12.66
C GLY A 619 -15.96 -14.89 -13.30
N LYS A 620 -16.82 -14.18 -12.53
CA LYS A 620 -17.41 -12.90 -12.96
C LYS A 620 -16.30 -11.87 -13.27
N ALA A 621 -15.34 -11.70 -12.34
CA ALA A 621 -14.22 -10.75 -12.50
C ALA A 621 -13.32 -11.08 -13.68
N VAL A 622 -13.02 -12.37 -13.92
CA VAL A 622 -12.22 -12.84 -15.06
C VAL A 622 -12.91 -12.50 -16.39
N LEU A 623 -14.21 -12.73 -16.49
CA LEU A 623 -14.96 -12.37 -17.70
C LEU A 623 -14.92 -10.86 -17.95
N VAL A 624 -15.07 -10.05 -16.90
CA VAL A 624 -14.92 -8.59 -16.97
C VAL A 624 -13.50 -8.22 -17.40
N ALA A 625 -12.46 -8.80 -16.79
CA ALA A 625 -11.07 -8.52 -17.17
C ALA A 625 -10.81 -8.84 -18.64
N MET A 626 -11.25 -10.01 -19.11
CA MET A 626 -11.11 -10.44 -20.50
C MET A 626 -11.85 -9.51 -21.47
N ALA A 627 -13.04 -9.04 -21.11
CA ALA A 627 -13.84 -8.15 -21.94
C ALA A 627 -13.20 -6.75 -22.12
N TYR A 628 -12.58 -6.24 -21.08
CA TYR A 628 -12.05 -4.86 -21.05
C TYR A 628 -10.58 -4.74 -21.46
N ASP A 629 -9.73 -5.68 -21.07
CA ASP A 629 -8.31 -5.67 -21.45
C ASP A 629 -8.04 -6.65 -22.59
N GLN A 630 -7.75 -6.09 -23.76
CA GLN A 630 -7.55 -6.85 -25.01
C GLN A 630 -6.23 -7.64 -25.06
N ARG A 631 -5.35 -7.51 -24.05
CA ARG A 631 -4.04 -8.19 -24.01
C ARG A 631 -4.11 -9.62 -23.51
N PHE A 632 -5.13 -9.97 -22.71
CA PHE A 632 -5.29 -11.35 -22.23
C PHE A 632 -5.62 -12.28 -23.40
N ALA A 633 -4.92 -13.42 -23.45
CA ALA A 633 -4.99 -14.33 -24.59
C ALA A 633 -6.24 -15.24 -24.57
N ILE A 634 -6.66 -15.68 -23.39
CA ILE A 634 -7.74 -16.66 -23.18
C ILE A 634 -8.34 -16.50 -21.79
N ALA A 635 -9.58 -16.92 -21.58
CA ALA A 635 -10.17 -16.99 -20.25
C ALA A 635 -10.90 -18.32 -20.00
N TYR A 636 -10.75 -18.84 -18.76
CA TYR A 636 -11.60 -19.89 -18.19
C TYR A 636 -12.52 -19.26 -17.12
N VAL A 637 -13.79 -19.22 -17.43
CA VAL A 637 -14.86 -18.64 -16.61
C VAL A 637 -15.67 -19.78 -16.00
N SER A 638 -15.46 -20.06 -14.72
CA SER A 638 -16.05 -21.20 -14.04
C SER A 638 -17.19 -20.79 -13.10
N SER A 639 -18.36 -21.42 -13.25
CA SER A 639 -19.53 -21.30 -12.36
C SER A 639 -19.85 -19.85 -11.95
N SER A 640 -19.85 -18.94 -12.93
CA SER A 640 -19.87 -17.49 -12.64
C SER A 640 -21.26 -16.91 -12.35
N GLY A 641 -22.34 -17.57 -12.74
CA GLY A 641 -23.71 -17.15 -12.38
C GLY A 641 -24.12 -15.77 -12.91
N ALA A 642 -25.08 -15.15 -12.26
CA ALA A 642 -25.56 -13.80 -12.55
C ALA A 642 -24.44 -12.75 -12.39
N ALA A 643 -24.49 -11.67 -13.17
CA ALA A 643 -23.41 -10.70 -13.31
C ALA A 643 -22.06 -11.32 -13.76
N GLY A 644 -22.07 -12.52 -14.28
CA GLY A 644 -21.00 -13.21 -14.98
C GLY A 644 -21.48 -13.68 -16.35
N ALA A 645 -21.31 -14.97 -16.67
CA ALA A 645 -21.69 -15.54 -17.95
C ALA A 645 -23.18 -15.91 -18.06
N LYS A 646 -23.97 -15.88 -16.95
CA LYS A 646 -25.39 -16.18 -16.97
C LYS A 646 -26.23 -15.00 -17.47
N LEU A 647 -27.19 -15.24 -18.38
CA LEU A 647 -28.13 -14.23 -18.82
C LEU A 647 -28.94 -13.65 -17.64
N HIS A 648 -28.94 -12.32 -17.50
CA HIS A 648 -29.76 -11.62 -16.49
C HIS A 648 -31.25 -11.83 -16.72
N ARG A 649 -31.68 -11.88 -17.99
CA ARG A 649 -33.09 -12.05 -18.40
C ARG A 649 -33.63 -13.43 -18.11
N ARG A 650 -32.84 -14.33 -17.56
CA ARG A 650 -33.24 -15.68 -17.24
C ARG A 650 -33.51 -15.86 -15.74
N ASN A 651 -34.77 -16.21 -15.40
CA ASN A 651 -35.21 -16.49 -14.03
C ASN A 651 -34.86 -17.93 -13.61
N TRP A 652 -33.63 -18.13 -13.12
CA TRP A 652 -33.16 -19.42 -12.63
C TRP A 652 -32.06 -19.20 -11.60
N GLY A 653 -32.14 -19.86 -10.45
CA GLY A 653 -31.09 -19.73 -9.43
C GLY A 653 -30.86 -18.27 -9.03
N GLU A 654 -29.58 -17.83 -9.05
CA GLU A 654 -29.17 -16.46 -8.75
C GLU A 654 -29.75 -15.46 -9.77
N VAL A 655 -30.32 -14.36 -9.30
CA VAL A 655 -30.94 -13.30 -10.11
C VAL A 655 -30.42 -11.91 -9.72
N VAL A 656 -30.82 -10.88 -10.45
CA VAL A 656 -30.40 -9.49 -10.24
C VAL A 656 -30.64 -9.03 -8.80
N GLU A 657 -31.75 -9.40 -8.20
CA GLU A 657 -32.10 -9.04 -6.82
C GLU A 657 -31.13 -9.61 -5.77
N ASN A 658 -30.52 -10.77 -6.03
CA ASN A 658 -29.47 -11.32 -5.17
C ASN A 658 -28.22 -10.44 -5.21
N ILE A 659 -27.76 -10.14 -6.43
CA ILE A 659 -26.57 -9.30 -6.67
C ILE A 659 -26.80 -7.88 -6.13
N ALA A 660 -28.02 -7.35 -6.21
CA ALA A 660 -28.37 -6.02 -5.72
C ALA A 660 -28.56 -5.96 -4.19
N SER A 661 -28.52 -7.09 -3.48
CA SER A 661 -28.65 -7.13 -2.01
C SER A 661 -27.48 -6.44 -1.31
N SER A 662 -27.65 -6.04 -0.05
CA SER A 662 -26.58 -5.43 0.77
C SER A 662 -25.35 -6.32 0.95
N GLY A 663 -25.47 -7.62 0.71
CA GLY A 663 -24.36 -8.57 0.75
C GLY A 663 -23.45 -8.54 -0.50
N GLU A 664 -24.00 -8.16 -1.68
CA GLU A 664 -23.29 -8.34 -2.97
C GLU A 664 -23.25 -7.08 -3.85
N TYR A 665 -24.06 -6.04 -3.57
CA TYR A 665 -24.13 -4.81 -4.38
C TYR A 665 -22.79 -4.14 -4.65
N HIS A 666 -21.82 -4.35 -3.77
CA HIS A 666 -20.49 -3.76 -3.87
C HIS A 666 -19.70 -4.25 -5.09
N TRP A 667 -20.12 -5.39 -5.67
CA TRP A 667 -19.54 -5.88 -6.93
C TRP A 667 -19.86 -5.00 -8.12
N MET A 668 -21.02 -4.31 -8.10
CA MET A 668 -21.62 -3.62 -9.22
C MET A 668 -21.53 -2.10 -9.09
N ALA A 669 -21.81 -1.37 -10.16
CA ALA A 669 -22.11 0.06 -10.10
C ALA A 669 -23.34 0.33 -9.24
N GLY A 670 -23.44 1.50 -8.62
CA GLY A 670 -24.63 1.90 -7.86
C GLY A 670 -25.91 1.89 -8.71
N ASN A 671 -25.81 2.26 -9.98
CA ASN A 671 -26.92 2.24 -10.95
C ASN A 671 -27.57 0.87 -11.12
N TYR A 672 -26.86 -0.22 -10.87
CA TYR A 672 -27.39 -1.60 -10.99
C TYR A 672 -28.58 -1.85 -10.07
N LEU A 673 -28.66 -1.16 -8.94
CA LEU A 673 -29.76 -1.28 -7.97
C LEU A 673 -31.14 -0.92 -8.59
N LYS A 674 -31.17 -0.09 -9.63
CA LYS A 674 -32.41 0.25 -10.33
C LYS A 674 -33.15 -0.98 -10.84
N TYR A 675 -32.43 -2.01 -11.27
CA TYR A 675 -32.97 -3.22 -11.90
C TYR A 675 -33.53 -4.25 -10.91
N ALA A 676 -33.27 -4.06 -9.64
CA ALA A 676 -33.95 -4.76 -8.56
C ALA A 676 -35.03 -3.90 -7.84
N GLY A 677 -35.16 -2.64 -8.26
CA GLY A 677 -36.09 -1.64 -7.69
C GLY A 677 -37.23 -1.30 -8.68
N PRO A 678 -37.26 -0.04 -9.21
CA PRO A 678 -38.32 0.41 -10.11
C PRO A 678 -38.26 -0.22 -11.51
N LEU A 679 -37.10 -0.65 -11.95
CA LEU A 679 -36.87 -1.37 -13.20
C LEU A 679 -36.71 -2.87 -12.93
N ASN A 680 -36.65 -3.66 -13.98
CA ASN A 680 -36.44 -5.11 -13.90
C ASN A 680 -35.34 -5.57 -14.86
N TRP A 681 -35.06 -6.86 -14.91
CA TRP A 681 -34.01 -7.46 -15.74
C TRP A 681 -34.13 -7.17 -17.23
N ASN A 682 -35.36 -7.00 -17.74
CA ASN A 682 -35.64 -6.70 -19.16
C ASN A 682 -35.24 -5.26 -19.53
N ASP A 683 -35.21 -4.36 -18.55
CA ASP A 683 -34.82 -2.95 -18.73
C ASP A 683 -33.31 -2.74 -18.78
N LEU A 684 -32.49 -3.75 -18.44
CA LEU A 684 -31.03 -3.68 -18.61
C LEU A 684 -30.70 -3.44 -20.09
N PRO A 685 -29.85 -2.43 -20.40
CA PRO A 685 -29.51 -2.14 -21.81
C PRO A 685 -28.58 -3.20 -22.43
N VAL A 686 -27.95 -4.03 -21.61
CA VAL A 686 -27.01 -5.09 -21.98
C VAL A 686 -27.32 -6.38 -21.22
N ASP A 687 -26.72 -7.51 -21.66
CA ASP A 687 -26.81 -8.78 -20.96
C ASP A 687 -25.49 -9.58 -21.09
N ALA A 688 -25.36 -10.70 -20.39
CA ALA A 688 -24.14 -11.50 -20.29
C ALA A 688 -23.54 -11.92 -21.65
N HIS A 689 -24.39 -12.20 -22.66
CA HIS A 689 -23.91 -12.54 -23.98
C HIS A 689 -23.15 -11.40 -24.67
N GLU A 690 -23.48 -10.14 -24.38
CA GLU A 690 -22.74 -8.98 -24.88
C GLU A 690 -21.40 -8.83 -24.15
N LEU A 691 -21.31 -9.19 -22.87
CA LEU A 691 -20.04 -9.24 -22.15
C LEU A 691 -19.11 -10.31 -22.74
N ILE A 692 -19.65 -11.51 -23.06
CA ILE A 692 -18.90 -12.56 -23.78
C ILE A 692 -18.48 -12.07 -25.17
N ALA A 693 -19.38 -11.38 -25.89
CA ALA A 693 -19.09 -10.80 -27.19
C ALA A 693 -17.96 -9.75 -27.15
N LEU A 694 -17.81 -8.99 -26.07
CA LEU A 694 -16.69 -8.06 -25.88
C LEU A 694 -15.33 -8.76 -25.78
N CYS A 695 -15.29 -10.06 -25.45
CA CYS A 695 -14.06 -10.86 -25.45
C CYS A 695 -13.57 -11.21 -26.85
N ALA A 696 -14.50 -11.25 -27.85
CA ALA A 696 -14.14 -11.59 -29.21
C ALA A 696 -13.07 -10.64 -29.81
N PRO A 697 -12.10 -11.12 -30.60
CA PRO A 697 -11.99 -12.47 -31.19
C PRO A 697 -11.25 -13.49 -30.33
N ARG A 698 -10.94 -13.19 -29.07
CA ARG A 698 -10.14 -14.02 -28.16
C ARG A 698 -10.98 -15.14 -27.55
N PRO A 699 -10.41 -16.33 -27.35
CA PRO A 699 -11.14 -17.51 -26.88
C PRO A 699 -11.60 -17.39 -25.45
N VAL A 700 -12.80 -17.91 -25.18
CA VAL A 700 -13.39 -17.99 -23.82
C VAL A 700 -13.93 -19.40 -23.61
N PHE A 701 -13.51 -20.04 -22.53
CA PHE A 701 -14.04 -21.30 -22.05
C PHE A 701 -14.98 -21.05 -20.87
N ILE A 702 -16.23 -21.49 -20.96
CA ILE A 702 -17.24 -21.35 -19.92
C ILE A 702 -17.54 -22.73 -19.35
N GLY A 703 -17.45 -22.88 -18.04
CA GLY A 703 -17.67 -24.14 -17.34
C GLY A 703 -18.63 -24.03 -16.17
N ALA A 704 -19.40 -25.09 -15.91
CA ALA A 704 -20.27 -25.19 -14.75
C ALA A 704 -20.40 -26.66 -14.31
N GLY A 705 -20.82 -26.86 -13.06
CA GLY A 705 -21.24 -28.16 -12.54
C GLY A 705 -22.74 -28.42 -12.73
N THR A 706 -23.26 -29.42 -12.01
CA THR A 706 -24.67 -29.82 -12.08
C THR A 706 -25.47 -29.35 -10.87
N LYS A 707 -26.76 -29.17 -11.09
CA LYS A 707 -27.73 -28.83 -10.04
C LYS A 707 -27.74 -29.91 -8.93
N GLU A 708 -27.70 -31.19 -9.31
CA GLU A 708 -27.75 -32.33 -8.41
C GLU A 708 -26.56 -32.41 -7.46
N LYS A 709 -25.46 -31.73 -7.81
CA LYS A 709 -24.23 -31.64 -7.00
C LYS A 709 -24.02 -30.27 -6.37
N GLY A 710 -25.04 -29.39 -6.39
CA GLY A 710 -25.03 -28.08 -5.72
C GLY A 710 -24.58 -26.89 -6.57
N ASP A 711 -24.41 -27.07 -7.89
CA ASP A 711 -24.06 -25.94 -8.80
C ASP A 711 -25.27 -25.41 -9.60
N GLY A 712 -26.51 -25.80 -9.24
CA GLY A 712 -27.74 -25.32 -9.91
C GLY A 712 -27.95 -23.82 -9.80
N TRP A 713 -27.43 -23.20 -8.79
CA TRP A 713 -27.53 -21.78 -8.51
C TRP A 713 -26.98 -20.89 -9.63
N VAL A 714 -25.94 -21.32 -10.31
CA VAL A 714 -25.25 -20.55 -11.35
C VAL A 714 -25.91 -20.61 -12.72
N ASP A 715 -26.92 -21.48 -12.93
CA ASP A 715 -27.65 -21.64 -14.19
C ASP A 715 -26.74 -22.00 -15.38
N ALA A 716 -26.21 -23.23 -15.41
CA ALA A 716 -25.36 -23.71 -16.52
C ALA A 716 -26.01 -23.51 -17.90
N LYS A 717 -27.35 -23.71 -18.02
CA LYS A 717 -28.09 -23.48 -19.27
C LYS A 717 -28.13 -22.01 -19.63
N GLY A 718 -28.32 -21.11 -18.68
CA GLY A 718 -28.26 -19.66 -18.93
C GLY A 718 -26.90 -19.17 -19.37
N MET A 719 -25.82 -19.78 -18.83
CA MET A 719 -24.43 -19.50 -19.28
C MET A 719 -24.17 -20.03 -20.69
N PHE A 720 -24.68 -21.22 -21.02
CA PHE A 720 -24.62 -21.78 -22.37
C PHE A 720 -25.40 -20.91 -23.39
N MET A 721 -26.62 -20.50 -23.05
CA MET A 721 -27.42 -19.61 -23.92
C MET A 721 -26.73 -18.28 -24.21
N ALA A 722 -26.04 -17.71 -23.21
CA ALA A 722 -25.24 -16.49 -23.39
C ALA A 722 -24.05 -16.73 -24.32
N ALA A 723 -23.38 -17.87 -24.19
CA ALA A 723 -22.29 -18.27 -25.10
C ALA A 723 -22.76 -18.40 -26.54
N VAL A 724 -23.90 -19.02 -26.76
CA VAL A 724 -24.54 -19.11 -28.09
C VAL A 724 -24.87 -17.72 -28.65
N ALA A 725 -25.49 -16.87 -27.83
CA ALA A 725 -25.95 -15.54 -28.27
C ALA A 725 -24.80 -14.56 -28.55
N ALA A 726 -23.60 -14.80 -28.03
CA ALA A 726 -22.37 -14.06 -28.37
C ALA A 726 -21.79 -14.46 -29.73
N GLY A 727 -22.15 -15.64 -30.24
CA GLY A 727 -21.61 -16.25 -31.47
C GLY A 727 -21.62 -15.35 -32.71
N PRO A 728 -22.67 -14.58 -32.99
CA PRO A 728 -22.71 -13.68 -34.15
C PRO A 728 -21.54 -12.68 -34.19
N VAL A 729 -21.04 -12.20 -33.05
CA VAL A 729 -19.89 -11.28 -32.99
C VAL A 729 -18.58 -12.03 -33.30
N TYR A 730 -18.42 -13.24 -32.80
CA TYR A 730 -17.27 -14.08 -33.12
C TYR A 730 -17.20 -14.35 -34.64
N LYS A 731 -18.33 -14.73 -35.23
CA LYS A 731 -18.44 -14.93 -36.70
C LYS A 731 -18.10 -13.65 -37.48
N LEU A 732 -18.63 -12.49 -37.04
CA LEU A 732 -18.33 -11.19 -37.65
C LEU A 732 -16.83 -10.89 -37.66
N LEU A 733 -16.12 -11.32 -36.63
CA LEU A 733 -14.69 -11.12 -36.48
C LEU A 733 -13.84 -12.27 -37.05
N GLY A 734 -14.43 -13.15 -37.85
CA GLY A 734 -13.74 -14.26 -38.53
C GLY A 734 -13.37 -15.43 -37.60
N LYS A 735 -14.09 -15.58 -36.50
CA LYS A 735 -13.91 -16.65 -35.52
C LYS A 735 -15.07 -17.63 -35.52
N ARG A 736 -14.87 -18.80 -34.91
CA ARG A 736 -15.91 -19.83 -34.81
C ARG A 736 -16.70 -19.62 -33.52
N ASP A 737 -17.99 -19.68 -33.62
CA ASP A 737 -18.88 -19.69 -32.46
C ASP A 737 -18.90 -21.08 -31.78
N LEU A 738 -19.84 -21.29 -30.87
CA LEU A 738 -19.99 -22.56 -30.16
C LEU A 738 -20.39 -23.76 -31.04
N GLY A 739 -20.91 -23.50 -32.24
CA GLY A 739 -21.28 -24.52 -33.25
C GLY A 739 -22.61 -25.21 -33.00
N VAL A 740 -23.25 -25.02 -31.85
CA VAL A 740 -24.55 -25.63 -31.50
C VAL A 740 -25.44 -24.57 -30.82
N SER A 741 -26.75 -24.77 -30.89
CA SER A 741 -27.78 -23.89 -30.32
C SER A 741 -28.56 -24.49 -29.16
N GLU A 742 -28.44 -25.80 -28.97
CA GLU A 742 -29.11 -26.55 -27.91
C GLU A 742 -28.11 -27.04 -26.87
N LEU A 743 -28.48 -27.00 -25.58
CA LEU A 743 -27.64 -27.47 -24.50
C LEU A 743 -27.34 -28.96 -24.68
N PRO A 744 -26.06 -29.38 -24.76
CA PRO A 744 -25.69 -30.77 -24.97
C PRO A 744 -25.87 -31.58 -23.69
N GLU A 745 -25.71 -32.89 -23.81
CA GLU A 745 -25.57 -33.79 -22.66
C GLU A 745 -24.42 -33.40 -21.77
N ILE A 746 -24.59 -33.62 -20.46
CA ILE A 746 -23.54 -33.38 -19.44
C ILE A 746 -22.27 -34.13 -19.85
N GLU A 747 -21.09 -33.55 -19.62
CA GLU A 747 -19.75 -34.00 -20.00
C GLU A 747 -19.40 -33.79 -21.48
N THR A 748 -20.30 -33.31 -22.33
CA THR A 748 -19.96 -32.98 -23.70
C THR A 748 -18.99 -31.79 -23.76
N GLU A 749 -17.88 -31.98 -24.47
CA GLU A 749 -16.82 -30.96 -24.63
C GLU A 749 -17.11 -30.17 -25.93
N LEU A 750 -17.66 -28.97 -25.81
CA LEU A 750 -17.81 -28.05 -26.94
C LEU A 750 -16.59 -27.13 -27.00
N ILE A 751 -15.49 -27.60 -27.61
CA ILE A 751 -14.21 -26.90 -27.66
C ILE A 751 -13.70 -26.60 -29.07
N ASP A 752 -14.46 -26.93 -30.12
CA ASP A 752 -14.03 -26.72 -31.52
C ASP A 752 -14.08 -25.24 -31.95
N GLY A 753 -14.92 -24.43 -31.30
CA GLY A 753 -15.05 -23.00 -31.54
C GLY A 753 -13.95 -22.15 -30.84
N ASP A 754 -14.08 -20.82 -30.93
CA ASP A 754 -13.34 -19.84 -30.14
C ASP A 754 -14.15 -19.45 -28.87
N VAL A 755 -15.45 -19.79 -28.82
CA VAL A 755 -16.24 -19.88 -27.60
C VAL A 755 -16.41 -21.35 -27.27
N ALA A 756 -16.12 -21.74 -26.06
CA ALA A 756 -16.15 -23.12 -25.60
C ALA A 756 -17.07 -23.25 -24.36
N PHE A 757 -17.67 -24.45 -24.21
CA PHE A 757 -18.54 -24.73 -23.07
C PHE A 757 -18.45 -26.20 -22.67
N ARG A 758 -18.47 -26.46 -21.35
CA ARG A 758 -18.63 -27.79 -20.79
C ARG A 758 -19.35 -27.76 -19.45
N GLN A 759 -20.39 -28.56 -19.31
CA GLN A 759 -21.01 -28.84 -18.01
C GLN A 759 -20.52 -30.20 -17.51
N HIS A 760 -19.88 -30.19 -16.33
CA HIS A 760 -19.34 -31.43 -15.71
C HIS A 760 -20.28 -31.99 -14.64
N ARG A 761 -20.12 -33.27 -14.31
CA ARG A 761 -20.97 -33.99 -13.32
C ARG A 761 -20.72 -33.57 -11.87
N GLY A 762 -19.68 -32.78 -11.59
CA GLY A 762 -19.37 -32.28 -10.26
C GLY A 762 -20.27 -31.14 -9.80
N GLY A 763 -19.99 -30.64 -8.59
CA GLY A 763 -20.65 -29.47 -8.00
C GLY A 763 -19.94 -28.16 -8.32
N HIS A 764 -19.96 -27.23 -7.37
CA HIS A 764 -19.37 -25.89 -7.51
C HIS A 764 -17.82 -25.97 -7.40
N THR A 765 -17.15 -26.34 -8.46
CA THR A 765 -15.70 -26.56 -8.54
C THR A 765 -15.16 -26.43 -9.98
N THR A 766 -13.89 -26.05 -10.14
CA THR A 766 -13.22 -25.94 -11.45
C THR A 766 -12.61 -27.26 -11.92
N THR A 767 -12.28 -28.15 -10.97
CA THR A 767 -11.36 -29.30 -11.18
C THR A 767 -11.74 -30.20 -12.36
N PRO A 768 -12.99 -30.64 -12.57
CA PRO A 768 -13.32 -31.55 -13.65
C PRO A 768 -13.15 -30.96 -15.05
N ASN A 769 -13.19 -29.65 -15.19
CA ASN A 769 -13.07 -28.98 -16.47
C ASN A 769 -11.62 -28.64 -16.87
N TRP A 770 -10.64 -28.74 -15.94
CA TRP A 770 -9.26 -28.39 -16.24
C TRP A 770 -8.64 -29.19 -17.40
N PRO A 771 -8.82 -30.53 -17.51
CA PRO A 771 -8.29 -31.26 -18.66
C PRO A 771 -8.85 -30.74 -20.01
N THR A 772 -10.16 -30.52 -20.07
CA THR A 772 -10.83 -29.98 -21.26
C THR A 772 -10.38 -28.54 -21.56
N PHE A 773 -10.25 -27.71 -20.52
CA PHE A 773 -9.73 -26.35 -20.70
C PHE A 773 -8.30 -26.35 -21.24
N LEU A 774 -7.40 -27.17 -20.74
CA LEU A 774 -6.02 -27.25 -21.23
C LEU A 774 -5.97 -27.73 -22.68
N ASN A 775 -6.79 -28.72 -23.08
CA ASN A 775 -6.93 -29.14 -24.45
C ASN A 775 -7.43 -27.99 -25.36
N PHE A 776 -8.40 -27.20 -24.89
CA PHE A 776 -8.86 -26.02 -25.60
C PHE A 776 -7.78 -24.93 -25.67
N ALA A 777 -7.09 -24.66 -24.56
CA ALA A 777 -6.12 -23.58 -24.42
C ALA A 777 -4.85 -23.83 -25.23
N SER A 778 -4.40 -25.08 -25.36
CA SER A 778 -3.19 -25.43 -26.11
C SER A 778 -3.26 -24.98 -27.58
N ARG A 779 -4.45 -24.91 -28.16
CA ARG A 779 -4.67 -24.38 -29.51
C ARG A 779 -4.25 -22.89 -29.67
N TYR A 780 -4.14 -22.14 -28.57
CA TYR A 780 -3.87 -20.71 -28.56
C TYR A 780 -2.58 -20.35 -27.83
N LEU A 781 -2.15 -21.20 -26.91
CA LEU A 781 -1.00 -20.91 -26.04
C LEU A 781 0.27 -21.68 -26.44
N ASP A 782 0.14 -22.84 -27.10
CA ASP A 782 1.31 -23.53 -27.64
C ASP A 782 1.86 -22.78 -28.88
N GLU A 783 3.18 -22.89 -29.12
CA GLU A 783 3.75 -22.42 -30.37
C GLU A 783 3.15 -23.23 -31.53
N PRO A 784 2.79 -22.58 -32.67
CA PRO A 784 2.41 -23.32 -33.84
C PRO A 784 3.56 -24.28 -34.18
N GLN A 785 3.29 -25.58 -34.22
CA GLN A 785 4.28 -26.57 -34.63
C GLN A 785 4.82 -26.11 -36.01
N LYS A 786 6.11 -25.80 -36.09
CA LYS A 786 6.80 -25.58 -37.34
C LYS A 786 6.56 -26.82 -38.19
N GLY A 787 5.68 -26.65 -39.19
CA GLY A 787 5.24 -27.76 -40.03
C GLY A 787 6.44 -28.56 -40.46
N THR A 788 6.42 -29.85 -40.20
CA THR A 788 7.26 -30.83 -40.87
C THR A 788 7.07 -30.62 -42.38
N LYS A 789 8.07 -30.05 -43.05
CA LYS A 789 8.12 -30.06 -44.49
C LYS A 789 7.93 -31.52 -44.90
N SER A 790 6.79 -31.81 -45.51
CA SER A 790 6.57 -33.06 -46.26
C SER A 790 7.70 -33.14 -47.28
N THR A 791 8.69 -33.98 -47.02
CA THR A 791 9.61 -34.48 -48.04
C THR A 791 8.84 -35.51 -48.84
N ASN A 792 8.13 -35.04 -49.85
CA ASN A 792 7.75 -35.82 -51.03
C ASN A 792 7.92 -34.86 -52.19
N ASP A 793 9.12 -34.92 -52.76
CA ASP A 793 9.41 -35.17 -54.19
C ASP A 793 10.92 -35.24 -54.30
#